data_cfb86567f4bfb2aa610202f85131f296
#
_entry.id   cfb86567f4bfb2aa610202f85131f296
#
_cell.length_a   1.000
_cell.length_b   1.000
_cell.length_c   1.000
_cell.angle_alpha   90.00
_cell.angle_beta   90.00
_cell.angle_gamma   90.00
#
_symmetry.space_group_name_H-M   'P 1'
#
loop_
_entity.id
_entity.type
_entity.pdbx_description
1 polymer ?
#
loop_
_entity_poly.entity_id
_entity_poly.type
_entity_poly.pdbx_seq_one_letter_code
_entity_poly.pdbx_strand_id
1 'polypeptide(L)'
;MFPLILSQGSRDPLFLTGVTFPPEYPASPETLVKLTVYDVRDKARDNVSKPLRGRSSFLGSTTFSVSDLLRSKDDQLTLNLRSSDGVLAVGTVLVSRVNMGEMEEGDMDHITADVQQAQKVRTCVCVCVLESRSPPDVSASTNAFFKNPVCKVYKFQTVDSKWMLVREQMEECTLSFSIPRQLLHLYIQEDMRRIQELRDLGELSPHWDNLRKEVIARYGQVIAAYQETLAELNKITGPSFKPSCSKAQRYLEFIPINLHTQRMRVTCPRQTDAFYDVITVGAPAAHFQGFKGGGLQRLLSRHEAEKKSTAYQCIYYSPEHTAKAQEVLHSVGHLQPLISGLADQLLQAAQQHSMAGLREALKTLAGKTEQFVHALKDELVKSALLALHAARPGYMTKNQKQTLPGHSPGQPLPTDSSNQDSIPCHKEYDEEEWDRVWADVAKSLNCVIAMVDKLQEQEPINNNQETPIPKQVLADVITSHNPEGDWREQLCPLVVRLKECVAEVVVRARRAMTFVLLQEAACSIPQGLFLKQRRDVVFSQALAALACGFVMRLYAGMEDKGFLRQLHLVGLVAQFESLLSTYSEEIGMLEDMEVGISDLHRVVFKITQAKTDDPCDLQPVVIGRRDHYTVEVPLPRLAFQTLPHEIKEGKALQVYPVLFNVGINEQQTIADRFGDISLQERINQRNFEILDSYYKSLSLPCFQTQTDLKDLLGTLGQNVVTKKRKNVEILWLAGTICRRLNGIRFTSCKSAKDRTSMSVTLEQCALLRDEHQLNKDYFIRALDCMRR
;
A
#
# COMPACT_ATOMS: atom_id res chain seq x y z
N MET A 1 29.38 -19.85 40.74
CA MET A 1 28.66 -20.50 39.62
C MET A 1 27.19 -20.20 39.82
N PHE A 2 26.58 -19.39 38.98
CA PHE A 2 25.19 -18.99 39.13
C PHE A 2 24.33 -19.88 38.23
N PRO A 3 23.36 -20.63 38.76
CA PRO A 3 22.48 -21.45 37.95
C PRO A 3 21.49 -20.59 37.18
N LEU A 4 21.52 -20.70 35.87
CA LEU A 4 20.50 -20.14 34.99
C LEU A 4 19.33 -21.13 34.86
N ILE A 5 18.09 -20.63 34.85
CA ILE A 5 16.90 -21.47 34.80
C ILE A 5 16.67 -21.95 33.38
N LEU A 6 16.22 -23.20 33.24
CA LEU A 6 15.96 -23.93 32.01
C LEU A 6 14.79 -23.32 31.23
N SER A 7 15.00 -23.07 29.94
CA SER A 7 13.93 -22.85 28.96
C SER A 7 13.58 -24.17 28.29
N GLN A 8 12.31 -24.59 28.31
CA GLN A 8 11.87 -25.85 27.72
C GLN A 8 11.53 -25.72 26.24
N GLY A 9 12.23 -26.52 25.41
CA GLY A 9 11.76 -26.84 24.07
C GLY A 9 11.83 -25.72 23.03
N SER A 10 12.54 -24.63 23.30
CA SER A 10 12.74 -23.53 22.35
C SER A 10 14.10 -23.67 21.65
N ARG A 11 14.15 -23.39 20.36
CA ARG A 11 15.40 -23.24 19.58
C ARG A 11 16.15 -21.97 19.92
N ASP A 12 15.37 -20.90 20.29
CA ASP A 12 15.87 -19.62 20.75
C ASP A 12 15.43 -19.37 22.21
N PRO A 13 16.09 -20.00 23.18
CA PRO A 13 15.69 -19.90 24.57
C PRO A 13 15.96 -18.50 25.14
N LEU A 14 14.93 -17.88 25.72
CA LEU A 14 15.05 -16.65 26.47
C LEU A 14 15.20 -16.97 27.96
N PHE A 15 16.31 -16.56 28.55
CA PHE A 15 16.54 -16.75 29.96
C PHE A 15 16.00 -15.54 30.75
N LEU A 16 14.94 -15.76 31.55
CA LEU A 16 14.30 -14.72 32.35
C LEU A 16 15.07 -14.36 33.64
N THR A 17 16.15 -15.08 33.93
CA THR A 17 16.97 -14.86 35.12
C THR A 17 18.20 -14.03 34.76
N GLY A 18 18.27 -12.84 35.30
CA GLY A 18 19.47 -12.01 35.22
C GLY A 18 20.52 -12.46 36.25
N VAL A 19 21.79 -12.25 35.94
CA VAL A 19 22.91 -12.49 36.88
C VAL A 19 23.23 -11.15 37.55
N THR A 20 23.05 -11.11 38.87
CA THR A 20 23.41 -9.95 39.70
C THR A 20 24.73 -10.28 40.40
N PHE A 21 25.71 -9.41 40.31
CA PHE A 21 26.94 -9.55 41.08
C PHE A 21 26.69 -9.17 42.56
N PRO A 22 26.99 -10.02 43.53
CA PRO A 22 26.75 -9.71 44.92
C PRO A 22 27.66 -8.55 45.41
N PRO A 23 27.25 -7.79 46.42
CA PRO A 23 28.01 -6.64 46.92
C PRO A 23 29.42 -7.01 47.39
N GLU A 24 29.60 -8.29 47.80
CA GLU A 24 30.86 -8.81 48.30
C GLU A 24 31.88 -9.05 47.17
N TYR A 25 31.41 -9.18 45.93
CA TYR A 25 32.23 -9.27 44.71
C TYR A 25 31.75 -8.28 43.66
N PRO A 26 32.09 -7.03 43.81
CA PRO A 26 31.69 -6.00 42.84
C PRO A 26 32.32 -6.30 41.48
N ALA A 27 31.47 -6.25 40.43
CA ALA A 27 32.00 -6.39 39.07
C ALA A 27 32.81 -5.15 38.71
N SER A 28 34.11 -5.34 38.40
CA SER A 28 34.94 -4.34 37.78
C SER A 28 34.77 -4.37 36.25
N PRO A 29 35.13 -3.31 35.53
CA PRO A 29 35.13 -3.33 34.06
C PRO A 29 35.96 -4.50 33.48
N GLU A 30 36.99 -4.94 34.17
CA GLU A 30 37.89 -6.00 33.77
C GLU A 30 37.38 -7.43 34.15
N THR A 31 36.25 -7.51 34.86
CA THR A 31 35.67 -8.81 35.27
C THR A 31 35.30 -9.63 34.05
N LEU A 32 35.88 -10.85 33.96
CA LEU A 32 35.57 -11.80 32.89
C LEU A 32 34.36 -12.65 33.26
N VAL A 33 33.37 -12.67 32.39
CA VAL A 33 32.16 -13.50 32.52
C VAL A 33 32.23 -14.64 31.52
N LYS A 34 32.21 -15.88 32.01
CA LYS A 34 32.16 -17.08 31.18
C LYS A 34 30.74 -17.63 31.17
N LEU A 35 30.14 -17.69 30.00
CA LEU A 35 28.85 -18.34 29.75
C LEU A 35 29.07 -19.74 29.19
N THR A 36 28.31 -20.71 29.72
CA THR A 36 28.35 -22.08 29.23
C THR A 36 26.94 -22.62 29.10
N VAL A 37 26.62 -23.15 27.94
CA VAL A 37 25.28 -23.60 27.56
C VAL A 37 25.29 -25.13 27.45
N TYR A 38 24.26 -25.75 28.01
CA TYR A 38 24.05 -27.20 28.01
C TYR A 38 22.66 -27.53 27.50
N ASP A 39 22.52 -28.61 26.71
CA ASP A 39 21.25 -29.26 26.39
C ASP A 39 20.91 -30.31 27.49
N VAL A 40 19.77 -30.18 28.13
CA VAL A 40 19.30 -31.05 29.19
C VAL A 40 18.11 -31.88 28.72
N ARG A 41 18.30 -33.19 28.51
CA ARG A 41 17.27 -34.08 27.92
C ARG A 41 16.31 -34.72 28.93
N ASP A 42 16.55 -34.60 30.23
CA ASP A 42 15.73 -35.25 31.27
C ASP A 42 14.73 -34.31 31.94
N LYS A 43 13.43 -34.64 31.81
CA LYS A 43 12.30 -33.91 32.38
C LYS A 43 12.03 -34.14 33.87
N ALA A 44 12.85 -34.90 34.58
CA ALA A 44 12.57 -35.30 35.96
C ALA A 44 13.37 -34.46 36.96
N ARG A 45 12.62 -33.64 37.69
CA ARG A 45 12.88 -33.02 39.01
C ARG A 45 13.34 -31.57 39.05
N ASP A 46 12.38 -30.75 39.50
CA ASP A 46 12.50 -29.40 40.04
C ASP A 46 13.30 -29.31 41.38
N ASN A 47 14.55 -29.71 41.43
CA ASN A 47 15.39 -29.47 42.62
C ASN A 47 16.76 -28.95 42.22
N VAL A 48 16.91 -27.64 42.34
CA VAL A 48 18.04 -26.83 41.89
C VAL A 48 19.29 -26.90 42.77
N SER A 49 19.39 -27.83 43.74
CA SER A 49 20.44 -27.79 44.74
C SER A 49 21.56 -28.88 44.62
N LYS A 50 21.60 -29.63 43.52
CA LYS A 50 22.70 -30.58 43.28
C LYS A 50 23.39 -30.41 41.93
N PRO A 51 24.72 -30.57 41.83
CA PRO A 51 25.43 -30.47 40.55
C PRO A 51 24.93 -31.54 39.57
N LEU A 52 24.56 -31.10 38.38
CA LEU A 52 24.04 -31.87 37.25
C LEU A 52 25.07 -32.93 36.80
N ARG A 53 25.05 -34.13 37.43
CA ARG A 53 25.74 -35.33 36.96
C ARG A 53 24.70 -36.26 36.35
N GLY A 54 24.42 -36.11 35.04
CA GLY A 54 23.63 -37.09 34.31
C GLY A 54 22.94 -36.47 33.08
N ARG A 55 23.44 -36.76 31.90
CA ARG A 55 22.86 -36.55 30.57
C ARG A 55 22.56 -35.10 30.16
N SER A 56 23.44 -34.17 30.55
CA SER A 56 23.50 -32.86 29.87
C SER A 56 24.61 -32.89 28.83
N SER A 57 24.30 -32.58 27.58
CA SER A 57 25.30 -32.39 26.54
C SER A 57 25.77 -30.93 26.51
N PHE A 58 27.08 -30.72 26.55
CA PHE A 58 27.66 -29.39 26.38
C PHE A 58 27.39 -28.89 24.97
N LEU A 59 26.76 -27.73 24.84
CA LEU A 59 26.51 -27.09 23.54
C LEU A 59 27.64 -26.15 23.17
N GLY A 60 28.05 -25.26 24.05
CA GLY A 60 29.13 -24.33 23.77
C GLY A 60 29.42 -23.38 24.92
N SER A 61 30.51 -22.66 24.83
CA SER A 61 30.88 -21.61 25.80
C SER A 61 31.46 -20.38 25.14
N THR A 62 31.32 -19.23 25.81
CA THR A 62 31.92 -17.95 25.41
C THR A 62 32.35 -17.17 26.64
N THR A 63 33.31 -16.25 26.47
CA THR A 63 33.80 -15.39 27.55
C THR A 63 33.87 -13.96 27.06
N PHE A 64 33.44 -13.00 27.87
CA PHE A 64 33.52 -11.56 27.58
C PHE A 64 33.85 -10.80 28.87
N SER A 65 34.32 -9.56 28.74
CA SER A 65 34.53 -8.65 29.87
C SER A 65 33.28 -7.78 30.13
N VAL A 66 33.08 -7.40 31.36
CA VAL A 66 32.00 -6.45 31.68
C VAL A 66 32.20 -5.13 30.91
N SER A 67 33.46 -4.71 30.68
CA SER A 67 33.75 -3.51 29.89
C SER A 67 33.30 -3.61 28.44
N ASP A 68 33.32 -4.81 27.82
CA ASP A 68 32.84 -5.04 26.46
C ASP A 68 31.33 -4.77 26.36
N LEU A 69 30.57 -5.24 27.37
CA LEU A 69 29.14 -4.97 27.45
C LEU A 69 28.82 -3.50 27.73
N LEU A 70 29.58 -2.83 28.59
CA LEU A 70 29.38 -1.43 28.95
C LEU A 70 29.75 -0.48 27.80
N ARG A 71 30.65 -0.89 26.91
CA ARG A 71 31.08 -0.11 25.74
C ARG A 71 30.28 -0.43 24.48
N SER A 72 29.43 -1.45 24.53
CA SER A 72 28.61 -1.82 23.38
C SER A 72 27.59 -0.69 23.07
N LYS A 73 27.44 -0.40 21.79
CA LYS A 73 26.67 0.77 21.30
C LYS A 73 25.18 0.74 21.67
N ASP A 74 24.62 -0.43 21.94
CA ASP A 74 23.19 -0.68 22.19
C ASP A 74 22.94 -1.41 23.51
N ASP A 75 23.85 -1.34 24.47
CA ASP A 75 23.82 -2.13 25.71
C ASP A 75 23.67 -3.65 25.49
N GLN A 76 24.13 -4.14 24.32
CA GLN A 76 24.01 -5.52 23.89
C GLN A 76 25.33 -6.03 23.29
N LEU A 77 25.64 -7.27 23.58
CA LEU A 77 26.81 -7.94 23.06
C LEU A 77 26.43 -9.31 22.47
N THR A 78 26.63 -9.45 21.17
CA THR A 78 26.43 -10.72 20.46
C THR A 78 27.75 -11.51 20.45
N LEU A 79 27.73 -12.70 21.00
CA LEU A 79 28.92 -13.53 21.18
C LEU A 79 28.72 -14.90 20.53
N ASN A 80 29.75 -15.40 19.87
CA ASN A 80 29.74 -16.76 19.32
C ASN A 80 30.03 -17.78 20.43
N LEU A 81 29.13 -18.76 20.55
CA LEU A 81 29.37 -19.97 21.37
C LEU A 81 30.32 -20.88 20.63
N ARG A 82 31.39 -21.29 21.31
CA ARG A 82 32.41 -22.20 20.77
C ARG A 82 32.26 -23.60 21.34
N SER A 83 32.52 -24.59 20.51
CA SER A 83 32.59 -26.00 20.90
C SER A 83 33.67 -26.28 21.97
N SER A 84 33.72 -27.47 22.51
CA SER A 84 34.68 -27.86 23.57
C SER A 84 36.13 -27.75 23.17
N ASP A 85 36.43 -27.86 21.87
CA ASP A 85 37.76 -27.68 21.27
C ASP A 85 38.08 -26.21 20.91
N GLY A 86 37.11 -25.34 21.04
CA GLY A 86 37.27 -23.90 20.79
C GLY A 86 37.32 -23.49 19.31
N VAL A 87 37.23 -24.45 18.39
CA VAL A 87 37.45 -24.22 16.94
C VAL A 87 36.16 -23.90 16.20
N LEU A 88 35.05 -24.58 16.50
CA LEU A 88 33.79 -24.43 15.80
C LEU A 88 32.83 -23.48 16.53
N ALA A 89 32.25 -22.53 15.81
CA ALA A 89 31.11 -21.77 16.31
C ALA A 89 29.85 -22.62 16.20
N VAL A 90 29.23 -22.94 17.34
CA VAL A 90 28.06 -23.82 17.44
C VAL A 90 26.73 -23.06 17.61
N GLY A 91 26.83 -21.77 17.86
CA GLY A 91 25.66 -20.89 18.03
C GLY A 91 26.08 -19.47 18.43
N THR A 92 25.12 -18.60 18.67
CA THR A 92 25.35 -17.25 19.18
C THR A 92 24.61 -17.04 20.50
N VAL A 93 25.15 -16.17 21.34
CA VAL A 93 24.52 -15.72 22.59
C VAL A 93 24.43 -14.21 22.55
N LEU A 94 23.24 -13.68 22.78
CA LEU A 94 23.02 -12.27 23.01
C LEU A 94 23.00 -11.98 24.52
N VAL A 95 23.91 -11.12 24.94
CA VAL A 95 24.01 -10.64 26.33
C VAL A 95 23.57 -9.19 26.31
N SER A 96 22.56 -8.84 27.11
CA SER A 96 22.07 -7.47 27.20
C SER A 96 22.12 -6.95 28.64
N ARG A 97 22.38 -5.65 28.76
CA ARG A 97 22.21 -4.94 30.02
C ARG A 97 20.74 -4.66 30.24
N VAL A 98 20.21 -4.99 31.41
CA VAL A 98 18.83 -4.68 31.79
C VAL A 98 18.84 -3.43 32.65
N ASN A 99 18.19 -2.36 32.20
CA ASN A 99 17.94 -1.19 33.04
C ASN A 99 16.85 -1.53 34.06
N MET A 100 17.28 -1.79 35.28
CA MET A 100 16.38 -1.81 36.43
C MET A 100 16.16 -0.35 36.82
N GLY A 101 14.95 0.19 36.64
CA GLY A 101 14.65 1.56 37.09
C GLY A 101 15.24 1.81 38.49
N GLU A 102 16.08 2.85 38.60
CA GLU A 102 16.73 3.15 39.86
C GLU A 102 15.69 3.34 40.95
N MET A 103 15.83 2.58 42.04
CA MET A 103 15.12 2.88 43.29
C MET A 103 15.84 4.08 43.91
N GLU A 104 15.30 5.28 43.74
CA GLU A 104 15.62 6.39 44.62
C GLU A 104 14.99 6.07 46.00
N GLU A 105 15.79 5.71 46.97
CA GLU A 105 15.44 5.83 48.38
C GLU A 105 15.25 7.32 48.65
N GLY A 106 14.03 7.72 49.03
CA GLY A 106 13.69 9.04 49.47
C GLY A 106 14.38 9.42 50.77
N ASP A 107 14.59 10.70 50.87
CA ASP A 107 14.92 11.54 52.02
C ASP A 107 16.30 11.41 52.66
N MET A 108 17.06 12.45 52.58
CA MET A 108 17.40 13.39 53.63
C MET A 108 18.51 14.36 53.25
N ASP A 109 18.22 15.61 53.56
CA ASP A 109 19.00 16.82 53.61
C ASP A 109 20.52 16.78 53.64
N HIS A 110 21.11 17.74 52.88
CA HIS A 110 22.36 18.45 53.06
C HIS A 110 23.62 17.63 53.43
N ILE A 111 24.64 17.73 52.56
CA ILE A 111 25.94 18.26 52.88
C ILE A 111 26.88 18.19 51.65
N THR A 112 27.60 19.29 51.48
CA THR A 112 28.68 19.63 50.60
C THR A 112 29.80 18.61 50.43
N ALA A 113 30.38 18.67 49.21
CA ALA A 113 31.74 18.46 48.82
C ALA A 113 32.36 17.08 48.68
N ASP A 114 32.88 16.86 47.46
CA ASP A 114 34.07 16.10 47.12
C ASP A 114 34.22 14.66 47.68
N VAL A 115 33.69 13.69 46.93
CA VAL A 115 34.38 12.42 46.73
C VAL A 115 33.90 11.77 45.43
N GLN A 116 34.83 11.36 44.59
CA GLN A 116 34.61 10.45 43.46
C GLN A 116 33.85 9.22 43.94
N GLN A 117 32.54 9.26 43.83
CA GLN A 117 31.70 8.12 44.16
C GLN A 117 31.62 7.22 42.92
N ALA A 118 32.32 6.09 42.98
CA ALA A 118 32.13 4.99 42.06
C ALA A 118 30.64 4.65 41.99
N GLN A 119 30.00 4.97 40.88
CA GLN A 119 28.63 4.58 40.61
C GLN A 119 28.51 3.05 40.78
N LYS A 120 27.76 2.61 41.80
CA LYS A 120 27.32 1.23 41.93
C LYS A 120 26.41 0.86 40.77
N VAL A 121 27.01 0.40 39.70
CA VAL A 121 26.27 -0.12 38.54
C VAL A 121 25.76 -1.50 38.91
N ARG A 122 24.48 -1.63 39.29
CA ARG A 122 23.78 -2.90 39.36
C ARG A 122 23.54 -3.38 37.95
N THR A 123 24.47 -4.13 37.39
CA THR A 123 24.35 -4.72 36.04
C THR A 123 23.68 -6.07 36.15
N CYS A 124 22.48 -6.20 35.59
CA CYS A 124 21.81 -7.49 35.41
C CYS A 124 22.05 -7.95 33.96
N VAL A 125 22.60 -9.13 33.79
CA VAL A 125 22.94 -9.71 32.49
C VAL A 125 21.86 -10.72 32.10
N CYS A 126 21.08 -10.47 31.04
CA CYS A 126 20.20 -11.45 30.44
C CYS A 126 20.88 -12.12 29.23
N VAL A 127 20.76 -13.45 29.13
CA VAL A 127 21.40 -14.24 28.09
C VAL A 127 20.34 -14.88 27.21
N CYS A 128 20.36 -14.59 25.91
CA CYS A 128 19.58 -15.26 24.89
C CYS A 128 20.51 -16.06 23.97
N VAL A 129 20.18 -17.29 23.69
CA VAL A 129 20.94 -18.17 22.76
C VAL A 129 20.18 -18.21 21.44
N LEU A 130 20.84 -17.80 20.36
CA LEU A 130 20.36 -17.90 18.98
C LEU A 130 21.11 -19.06 18.31
N GLU A 131 20.43 -20.14 17.97
CA GLU A 131 21.00 -21.24 17.21
C GLU A 131 21.05 -20.95 15.71
N SER A 132 22.20 -21.05 15.08
CA SER A 132 22.41 -20.79 13.66
C SER A 132 22.30 -22.02 12.75
N ARG A 133 21.38 -22.95 13.04
CA ARG A 133 21.06 -24.09 12.15
C ARG A 133 19.60 -24.48 12.33
N SER A 134 18.74 -23.77 11.61
CA SER A 134 17.34 -24.17 11.41
C SER A 134 17.05 -24.35 9.93
N PRO A 135 16.07 -25.20 9.55
CA PRO A 135 15.50 -25.14 8.20
C PRO A 135 15.01 -23.73 7.90
N PRO A 136 14.78 -23.34 6.61
CA PRO A 136 14.57 -21.96 6.23
C PRO A 136 13.44 -21.36 7.04
N ASP A 137 13.83 -20.60 8.05
CA ASP A 137 12.93 -19.97 9.01
C ASP A 137 12.31 -18.75 8.38
N VAL A 138 11.03 -18.52 8.64
CA VAL A 138 10.32 -17.31 8.25
C VAL A 138 11.07 -16.05 8.72
N SER A 139 11.82 -16.13 9.83
CA SER A 139 12.69 -15.06 10.33
C SER A 139 13.87 -14.73 9.42
N ALA A 140 14.44 -15.70 8.72
CA ALA A 140 15.52 -15.45 7.76
C ALA A 140 15.04 -14.65 6.55
N SER A 141 13.77 -14.85 6.14
CA SER A 141 13.16 -14.13 5.02
C SER A 141 12.84 -12.66 5.38
N THR A 142 12.53 -12.35 6.64
CA THR A 142 12.30 -10.96 7.09
C THR A 142 13.59 -10.14 7.13
N ASN A 143 14.73 -10.74 7.40
CA ASN A 143 16.04 -10.08 7.37
C ASN A 143 16.42 -9.53 5.98
N ALA A 144 15.71 -9.93 4.93
CA ALA A 144 15.86 -9.33 3.61
C ALA A 144 15.35 -7.87 3.57
N PHE A 145 14.36 -7.52 4.40
CA PHE A 145 13.67 -6.22 4.36
C PHE A 145 14.00 -5.33 5.56
N PHE A 146 14.23 -5.92 6.73
CA PHE A 146 14.46 -5.20 7.99
C PHE A 146 15.93 -5.27 8.37
N LYS A 147 16.50 -4.11 8.64
CA LYS A 147 17.94 -3.96 8.88
C LYS A 147 18.19 -3.03 10.06
N ASN A 148 19.46 -3.08 10.55
CA ASN A 148 19.92 -2.23 11.64
C ASN A 148 19.04 -2.35 12.90
N PRO A 149 18.82 -3.58 13.42
CA PRO A 149 17.99 -3.77 14.61
C PRO A 149 18.61 -3.09 15.82
N VAL A 150 17.82 -2.24 16.48
CA VAL A 150 18.13 -1.68 17.80
C VAL A 150 17.21 -2.38 18.80
N CYS A 151 17.78 -3.07 19.77
CA CYS A 151 17.03 -3.77 20.79
C CYS A 151 17.27 -3.19 22.17
N LYS A 152 16.20 -2.95 22.93
CA LYS A 152 16.23 -2.61 24.35
C LYS A 152 15.45 -3.64 25.15
N VAL A 153 15.92 -3.96 26.33
CA VAL A 153 15.27 -4.94 27.20
C VAL A 153 15.00 -4.33 28.56
N TYR A 154 13.76 -4.44 29.00
CA TYR A 154 13.29 -3.90 30.26
C TYR A 154 12.70 -5.02 31.12
N LYS A 155 12.75 -4.84 32.44
CA LYS A 155 12.17 -5.75 33.41
C LYS A 155 11.26 -4.96 34.35
N PHE A 156 9.97 -5.26 34.29
CA PHE A 156 8.98 -4.58 35.13
C PHE A 156 8.24 -5.56 36.04
N GLN A 157 7.67 -5.06 37.13
CA GLN A 157 6.93 -5.88 38.08
C GLN A 157 5.44 -5.80 37.81
N THR A 158 4.79 -6.98 37.85
CA THR A 158 3.33 -7.11 37.76
C THR A 158 2.67 -6.86 39.11
N VAL A 159 1.35 -6.72 39.16
CA VAL A 159 0.56 -6.50 40.38
C VAL A 159 0.76 -7.64 41.38
N ASP A 160 0.96 -8.88 40.92
CA ASP A 160 1.23 -10.06 41.76
C ASP A 160 2.73 -10.21 42.11
N SER A 161 3.50 -9.15 42.02
CA SER A 161 4.92 -9.07 42.38
C SER A 161 5.83 -9.98 41.55
N LYS A 162 5.37 -10.47 40.40
CA LYS A 162 6.20 -11.21 39.46
C LYS A 162 6.86 -10.27 38.47
N TRP A 163 7.91 -10.77 37.83
CA TRP A 163 8.64 -10.02 36.85
C TRP A 163 8.20 -10.39 35.41
N MET A 164 7.86 -9.38 34.61
CA MET A 164 7.71 -9.51 33.17
C MET A 164 8.96 -8.97 32.47
N LEU A 165 9.30 -9.56 31.34
CA LEU A 165 10.37 -9.09 30.46
C LEU A 165 9.74 -8.44 29.24
N VAL A 166 10.14 -7.20 28.96
CA VAL A 166 9.70 -6.45 27.80
C VAL A 166 10.90 -6.21 26.91
N ARG A 167 10.80 -6.69 25.66
CA ARG A 167 11.82 -6.46 24.63
C ARG A 167 11.24 -5.53 23.60
N GLU A 168 11.89 -4.42 23.36
CA GLU A 168 11.58 -3.47 22.31
C GLU A 168 12.63 -3.61 21.20
N GLN A 169 12.17 -3.81 19.97
CA GLN A 169 13.02 -3.93 18.78
C GLN A 169 12.58 -2.92 17.75
N MET A 170 13.53 -2.13 17.25
CA MET A 170 13.33 -1.14 16.22
C MET A 170 14.17 -1.50 15.00
N GLU A 171 13.62 -1.42 13.79
CA GLU A 171 14.32 -1.78 12.56
C GLU A 171 13.99 -0.80 11.44
N GLU A 172 14.95 -0.58 10.55
CA GLU A 172 14.76 0.16 9.31
C GLU A 172 14.27 -0.77 8.19
N CYS A 173 13.35 -0.29 7.36
CA CYS A 173 12.82 -1.06 6.23
C CYS A 173 13.44 -0.62 4.90
N THR A 174 14.04 -1.56 4.16
CA THR A 174 14.64 -1.29 2.83
C THR A 174 13.60 -0.89 1.77
N LEU A 175 12.33 -1.21 1.98
CA LEU A 175 11.23 -0.83 1.09
C LEU A 175 11.04 0.69 1.02
N SER A 176 11.55 1.45 2.01
CA SER A 176 11.58 2.91 1.99
C SER A 176 12.28 3.50 0.74
N PHE A 177 13.19 2.75 0.12
CA PHE A 177 13.88 3.15 -1.11
C PHE A 177 13.40 2.35 -2.33
N SER A 178 13.12 1.07 -2.15
CA SER A 178 12.74 0.16 -3.24
C SER A 178 11.42 0.56 -3.89
N ILE A 179 10.39 0.84 -3.10
CA ILE A 179 9.07 1.24 -3.62
C ILE A 179 9.11 2.59 -4.36
N PRO A 180 9.71 3.67 -3.82
CA PRO A 180 9.81 4.93 -4.55
C PRO A 180 10.53 4.83 -5.90
N ARG A 181 11.60 4.04 -6.00
CA ARG A 181 12.31 3.80 -7.26
C ARG A 181 11.41 3.13 -8.30
N GLN A 182 10.67 2.11 -7.90
CA GLN A 182 9.74 1.42 -8.79
C GLN A 182 8.61 2.35 -9.26
N LEU A 183 8.04 3.15 -8.35
CA LEU A 183 7.01 4.13 -8.69
C LEU A 183 7.51 5.19 -9.68
N LEU A 184 8.72 5.72 -9.48
CA LEU A 184 9.31 6.67 -10.43
C LEU A 184 9.45 6.07 -11.83
N HIS A 185 9.86 4.79 -11.96
CA HIS A 185 9.89 4.10 -13.23
C HIS A 185 8.49 4.00 -13.86
N LEU A 186 7.48 3.64 -13.07
CA LEU A 186 6.10 3.55 -13.55
C LEU A 186 5.55 4.91 -13.97
N TYR A 187 5.84 5.98 -13.22
CA TYR A 187 5.43 7.34 -13.57
C TYR A 187 6.06 7.80 -14.89
N ILE A 188 7.35 7.55 -15.07
CA ILE A 188 8.05 7.87 -16.33
C ILE A 188 7.43 7.11 -17.50
N GLN A 189 7.21 5.79 -17.36
CA GLN A 189 6.61 4.97 -18.41
C GLN A 189 5.17 5.42 -18.75
N GLU A 190 4.37 5.75 -17.75
CA GLU A 190 3.00 6.23 -17.96
C GLU A 190 2.99 7.59 -18.68
N ASP A 191 3.84 8.52 -18.26
CA ASP A 191 3.93 9.85 -18.86
C ASP A 191 4.53 9.79 -20.28
N MET A 192 5.49 8.90 -20.54
CA MET A 192 5.99 8.62 -21.91
C MET A 192 4.91 8.07 -22.84
N ARG A 193 4.10 7.13 -22.32
CA ARG A 193 2.95 6.59 -23.07
C ARG A 193 1.93 7.70 -23.37
N ARG A 194 1.68 8.59 -22.42
CA ARG A 194 0.78 9.73 -22.64
C ARG A 194 1.29 10.66 -23.76
N ILE A 195 2.59 10.93 -23.80
CA ILE A 195 3.21 11.69 -24.90
C ILE A 195 2.99 10.98 -26.25
N GLN A 196 3.16 9.67 -26.29
CA GLN A 196 2.96 8.92 -27.52
C GLN A 196 1.49 8.95 -27.98
N GLU A 197 0.54 8.75 -27.06
CA GLU A 197 -0.91 8.87 -27.36
C GLU A 197 -1.27 10.25 -27.91
N LEU A 198 -0.70 11.34 -27.35
CA LEU A 198 -0.91 12.69 -27.85
C LEU A 198 -0.33 12.89 -29.26
N ARG A 199 0.80 12.26 -29.60
CA ARG A 199 1.36 12.29 -30.95
C ARG A 199 0.48 11.54 -31.96
N ASP A 200 -0.13 10.44 -31.52
CA ASP A 200 -0.97 9.56 -32.35
C ASP A 200 -2.35 10.14 -32.66
N LEU A 201 -2.71 11.32 -32.09
CA LEU A 201 -3.94 12.02 -32.42
C LEU A 201 -4.06 12.40 -33.93
N GLY A 202 -2.93 12.45 -34.64
CA GLY A 202 -2.86 12.88 -36.05
C GLY A 202 -2.90 14.40 -36.21
N GLU A 203 -3.30 14.87 -37.39
CA GLU A 203 -3.34 16.30 -37.67
C GLU A 203 -4.46 17.00 -36.89
N LEU A 204 -4.13 18.12 -36.29
CA LEU A 204 -5.03 18.99 -35.56
C LEU A 204 -4.94 20.42 -36.14
N SER A 205 -5.99 21.20 -35.97
CA SER A 205 -5.95 22.63 -36.32
C SER A 205 -4.86 23.38 -35.53
N PRO A 206 -4.33 24.50 -36.03
CA PRO A 206 -3.16 25.17 -35.42
C PRO A 206 -3.34 25.47 -33.93
N HIS A 207 -4.54 25.81 -33.49
CA HIS A 207 -4.85 26.07 -32.09
C HIS A 207 -4.62 24.81 -31.22
N TRP A 208 -5.24 23.68 -31.60
CA TRP A 208 -5.11 22.41 -30.87
C TRP A 208 -3.72 21.80 -30.96
N ASP A 209 -3.04 22.01 -32.11
CA ASP A 209 -1.67 21.51 -32.26
C ASP A 209 -0.67 22.27 -31.36
N ASN A 210 -0.85 23.57 -31.19
CA ASN A 210 -0.04 24.36 -30.24
C ASN A 210 -0.28 23.94 -28.81
N LEU A 211 -1.56 23.74 -28.38
CA LEU A 211 -1.86 23.21 -27.05
C LEU A 211 -1.27 21.82 -26.83
N ARG A 212 -1.35 20.93 -27.85
CA ARG A 212 -0.74 19.61 -27.81
C ARG A 212 0.77 19.68 -27.58
N LYS A 213 1.45 20.54 -28.34
CA LYS A 213 2.91 20.75 -28.22
C LYS A 213 3.29 21.27 -26.84
N GLU A 214 2.52 22.20 -26.29
CA GLU A 214 2.74 22.70 -24.94
C GLU A 214 2.57 21.61 -23.89
N VAL A 215 1.49 20.81 -23.94
CA VAL A 215 1.25 19.68 -23.04
C VAL A 215 2.40 18.68 -23.13
N ILE A 216 2.82 18.29 -24.34
CA ILE A 216 3.95 17.36 -24.55
C ILE A 216 5.24 17.92 -23.95
N ALA A 217 5.53 19.21 -24.15
CA ALA A 217 6.72 19.85 -23.58
C ALA A 217 6.72 19.80 -22.05
N ARG A 218 5.57 20.06 -21.41
CA ARG A 218 5.41 19.99 -19.97
C ARG A 218 5.58 18.57 -19.41
N TYR A 219 4.99 17.56 -20.06
CA TYR A 219 5.26 16.16 -19.70
C TYR A 219 6.74 15.80 -19.84
N GLY A 220 7.40 16.29 -20.89
CA GLY A 220 8.85 16.11 -21.06
C GLY A 220 9.66 16.67 -19.89
N GLN A 221 9.29 17.85 -19.39
CA GLN A 221 9.93 18.44 -18.20
C GLN A 221 9.72 17.57 -16.93
N VAL A 222 8.51 17.05 -16.73
CA VAL A 222 8.23 16.15 -15.60
C VAL A 222 9.04 14.87 -15.69
N ILE A 223 9.08 14.24 -16.87
CA ILE A 223 9.87 13.03 -17.11
C ILE A 223 11.35 13.26 -16.81
N ALA A 224 11.92 14.37 -17.30
CA ALA A 224 13.31 14.73 -17.05
C ALA A 224 13.59 14.90 -15.56
N ALA A 225 12.69 15.58 -14.82
CA ALA A 225 12.81 15.74 -13.38
C ALA A 225 12.74 14.41 -12.62
N TYR A 226 11.89 13.47 -13.06
CA TYR A 226 11.80 12.13 -12.46
C TYR A 226 13.03 11.27 -12.78
N GLN A 227 13.57 11.35 -14.00
CA GLN A 227 14.81 10.66 -14.38
C GLN A 227 16.00 11.14 -13.56
N GLU A 228 16.13 12.46 -13.37
CA GLU A 228 17.16 13.05 -12.50
C GLU A 228 17.02 12.55 -11.05
N THR A 229 15.80 12.61 -10.50
CA THR A 229 15.49 12.11 -9.17
C THR A 229 15.86 10.62 -9.02
N LEU A 230 15.50 9.79 -10.00
CA LEU A 230 15.80 8.37 -10.01
C LEU A 230 17.31 8.11 -10.08
N ALA A 231 18.04 8.87 -10.89
CA ALA A 231 19.50 8.78 -10.97
C ALA A 231 20.18 9.10 -9.62
N GLU A 232 19.70 10.12 -8.91
CA GLU A 232 20.19 10.44 -7.56
C GLU A 232 19.83 9.35 -6.53
N LEU A 233 18.61 8.81 -6.56
CA LEU A 233 18.19 7.74 -5.68
C LEU A 233 18.98 6.45 -5.88
N ASN A 234 19.40 6.15 -7.11
CA ASN A 234 20.20 4.96 -7.43
C ASN A 234 21.64 5.03 -6.88
N LYS A 235 22.14 6.24 -6.58
CA LYS A 235 23.45 6.42 -5.93
C LYS A 235 23.41 6.08 -4.42
N ILE A 236 22.22 6.04 -3.82
CA ILE A 236 22.05 5.77 -2.39
C ILE A 236 22.11 4.27 -2.16
N THR A 237 23.11 3.82 -1.42
CA THR A 237 23.28 2.43 -1.01
C THR A 237 22.77 2.23 0.43
N GLY A 238 21.86 1.30 0.59
CA GLY A 238 21.37 0.82 1.88
C GLY A 238 20.30 1.70 2.55
N PRO A 239 19.59 1.13 3.52
CA PRO A 239 18.74 1.89 4.40
C PRO A 239 19.62 2.76 5.27
N SER A 240 19.42 4.03 5.25
CA SER A 240 20.03 4.94 6.21
C SER A 240 18.97 5.90 6.69
N PHE A 241 18.82 5.95 7.99
CA PHE A 241 18.03 6.95 8.65
C PHE A 241 18.58 8.33 8.28
N LYS A 242 17.78 9.14 7.62
CA LYS A 242 18.19 10.49 7.23
C LYS A 242 17.68 11.49 8.27
N PRO A 243 18.57 12.36 8.79
CA PRO A 243 18.16 13.46 9.64
C PRO A 243 17.13 14.35 8.93
N SER A 244 16.29 15.03 9.70
CA SER A 244 15.26 15.92 9.15
C SER A 244 15.81 17.10 8.32
N CYS A 245 17.10 17.45 8.47
CA CYS A 245 17.77 18.45 7.64
C CYS A 245 17.91 18.02 6.16
N SER A 246 17.88 16.71 5.88
CA SER A 246 17.92 16.19 4.49
C SER A 246 16.64 16.46 3.70
N LYS A 247 15.58 16.99 4.30
CA LYS A 247 14.32 17.36 3.63
C LYS A 247 14.49 18.44 2.55
N ALA A 248 15.58 19.19 2.59
CA ALA A 248 15.89 20.19 1.58
C ALA A 248 16.37 19.59 0.24
N GLN A 249 16.62 18.28 0.19
CA GLN A 249 17.08 17.60 -1.03
C GLN A 249 15.88 17.07 -1.82
N ARG A 250 15.67 17.59 -3.03
CA ARG A 250 14.53 17.28 -3.90
C ARG A 250 14.34 15.79 -4.16
N TYR A 251 15.42 15.06 -4.40
CA TYR A 251 15.34 13.62 -4.72
C TYR A 251 14.93 12.76 -3.52
N LEU A 252 15.10 13.24 -2.27
CA LEU A 252 14.65 12.55 -1.07
C LEU A 252 13.16 12.77 -0.78
N GLU A 253 12.48 13.64 -1.52
CA GLU A 253 11.07 13.96 -1.29
C GLU A 253 10.15 12.74 -1.52
N PHE A 254 10.52 11.82 -2.45
CA PHE A 254 9.78 10.59 -2.71
C PHE A 254 9.93 9.53 -1.61
N ILE A 255 10.91 9.68 -0.74
CA ILE A 255 11.24 8.71 0.30
C ILE A 255 10.48 9.07 1.59
N PRO A 256 9.83 8.09 2.27
CA PRO A 256 9.22 8.34 3.57
C PRO A 256 10.26 8.75 4.60
N ILE A 257 9.91 9.73 5.43
CA ILE A 257 10.80 10.25 6.47
C ILE A 257 10.78 9.29 7.65
N ASN A 258 11.95 8.81 8.08
CA ASN A 258 12.13 8.04 9.30
C ASN A 258 11.14 6.87 9.42
N LEU A 259 11.03 6.08 8.36
CA LEU A 259 10.23 4.87 8.37
C LEU A 259 10.94 3.77 9.18
N HIS A 260 10.36 3.39 10.31
CA HIS A 260 10.84 2.32 11.17
C HIS A 260 9.71 1.40 11.55
N THR A 261 10.04 0.13 11.76
CA THR A 261 9.17 -0.80 12.47
C THR A 261 9.58 -0.83 13.94
N GLN A 262 8.62 -0.91 14.82
CA GLN A 262 8.83 -1.05 16.25
C GLN A 262 7.98 -2.18 16.79
N ARG A 263 8.62 -3.18 17.35
CA ARG A 263 8.02 -4.37 17.93
C ARG A 263 8.29 -4.41 19.41
N MET A 264 7.23 -4.51 20.22
CA MET A 264 7.31 -4.80 21.64
C MET A 264 6.91 -6.27 21.85
N ARG A 265 7.83 -7.08 22.40
CA ARG A 265 7.56 -8.46 22.85
C ARG A 265 7.47 -8.46 24.37
N VAL A 266 6.38 -8.99 24.90
CA VAL A 266 6.15 -9.11 26.34
C VAL A 266 6.15 -10.59 26.73
N THR A 267 7.05 -10.97 27.61
CA THR A 267 7.15 -12.33 28.16
C THR A 267 6.76 -12.31 29.63
N CYS A 268 5.64 -12.93 29.95
CA CYS A 268 5.13 -13.10 31.30
C CYS A 268 5.21 -14.56 31.75
N PRO A 269 5.49 -14.85 33.04
CA PRO A 269 5.70 -16.22 33.51
C PRO A 269 4.49 -17.17 33.36
N ARG A 270 3.29 -16.65 33.15
CA ARG A 270 2.03 -17.43 33.06
C ARG A 270 1.26 -17.26 31.75
N GLN A 271 1.79 -16.47 30.83
CA GLN A 271 1.12 -16.17 29.57
C GLN A 271 2.04 -16.52 28.42
N THR A 272 1.45 -16.83 27.26
CA THR A 272 2.20 -16.92 26.01
C THR A 272 2.78 -15.55 25.66
N ASP A 273 3.90 -15.52 25.00
CA ASP A 273 4.51 -14.27 24.52
C ASP A 273 3.53 -13.46 23.68
N ALA A 274 3.42 -12.18 23.99
CA ALA A 274 2.59 -11.23 23.24
C ALA A 274 3.48 -10.28 22.42
N PHE A 275 3.03 -9.95 21.22
CA PHE A 275 3.74 -9.07 20.29
C PHE A 275 2.85 -7.90 19.91
N TYR A 276 3.42 -6.70 19.98
CA TYR A 276 2.75 -5.45 19.60
C TYR A 276 3.61 -4.71 18.59
N ASP A 277 3.09 -4.59 17.39
CA ASP A 277 3.80 -3.98 16.26
C ASP A 277 3.21 -2.61 15.94
N VAL A 278 4.08 -1.63 15.72
CA VAL A 278 3.73 -0.31 15.23
C VAL A 278 4.78 0.13 14.21
N ILE A 279 4.34 0.88 13.21
CA ILE A 279 5.22 1.49 12.23
C ILE A 279 5.23 2.99 12.50
N THR A 280 6.40 3.55 12.62
CA THR A 280 6.58 5.00 12.77
C THR A 280 7.08 5.59 11.45
N VAL A 281 6.47 6.68 11.03
CA VAL A 281 6.79 7.36 9.78
C VAL A 281 6.48 8.85 9.88
N GLY A 282 7.31 9.70 9.28
CA GLY A 282 6.97 11.11 9.11
C GLY A 282 5.75 11.26 8.19
N ALA A 283 4.92 12.27 8.44
CA ALA A 283 3.72 12.51 7.64
C ALA A 283 4.05 12.52 6.15
N PRO A 284 3.39 11.69 5.32
CA PRO A 284 3.50 11.77 3.88
C PRO A 284 3.11 13.15 3.39
N ALA A 285 4.09 13.94 2.95
CA ALA A 285 3.87 15.31 2.55
C ALA A 285 5.01 15.80 1.65
N ALA A 286 4.72 16.78 0.78
CA ALA A 286 5.70 17.37 -0.13
C ALA A 286 6.49 18.50 0.57
N HIS A 287 7.41 18.12 1.43
CA HIS A 287 8.19 19.04 2.27
C HIS A 287 9.07 20.01 1.48
N PHE A 288 9.68 19.53 0.39
CA PHE A 288 10.52 20.35 -0.48
C PHE A 288 9.71 21.48 -1.17
N GLN A 289 8.49 21.18 -1.60
CA GLN A 289 7.61 22.13 -2.26
C GLN A 289 7.01 23.17 -1.30
N GLY A 290 7.00 22.86 0.01
CA GLY A 290 6.48 23.75 1.05
C GLY A 290 4.95 23.85 1.07
N PHE A 291 4.42 24.68 1.99
CA PHE A 291 2.99 24.74 2.31
C PHE A 291 2.41 26.16 2.30
N LYS A 292 3.10 27.14 1.69
CA LYS A 292 2.64 28.55 1.65
C LYS A 292 1.24 28.73 1.03
N GLY A 293 0.87 27.87 0.08
CA GLY A 293 -0.45 27.88 -0.57
C GLY A 293 -1.47 26.92 0.03
N GLY A 294 -1.11 26.19 1.09
CA GLY A 294 -1.85 25.05 1.64
C GLY A 294 -1.28 23.73 1.17
N GLY A 295 -1.92 22.63 1.56
CA GLY A 295 -1.60 21.28 1.11
C GLY A 295 -2.40 20.85 -0.11
N LEU A 296 -2.24 19.59 -0.48
CA LEU A 296 -2.74 19.03 -1.72
C LEU A 296 -4.27 19.11 -1.82
N GLN A 297 -4.99 18.81 -0.73
CA GLN A 297 -6.45 18.84 -0.71
C GLN A 297 -7.00 20.24 -1.05
N ARG A 298 -6.45 21.30 -0.44
CA ARG A 298 -6.84 22.69 -0.70
C ARG A 298 -6.42 23.14 -2.10
N LEU A 299 -5.22 22.78 -2.53
CA LEU A 299 -4.70 23.14 -3.84
C LEU A 299 -5.51 22.47 -4.96
N LEU A 300 -5.91 21.20 -4.82
CA LEU A 300 -6.77 20.51 -5.79
C LEU A 300 -8.15 21.16 -5.87
N SER A 301 -8.78 21.50 -4.74
CA SER A 301 -10.09 22.18 -4.73
C SER A 301 -10.03 23.55 -5.41
N ARG A 302 -8.97 24.34 -5.17
CA ARG A 302 -8.77 25.64 -5.84
C ARG A 302 -8.57 25.47 -7.33
N HIS A 303 -7.70 24.54 -7.73
CA HIS A 303 -7.42 24.27 -9.12
C HIS A 303 -8.68 23.86 -9.91
N GLU A 304 -9.52 23.02 -9.31
CA GLU A 304 -10.78 22.60 -9.92
C GLU A 304 -11.76 23.77 -10.10
N ALA A 305 -11.79 24.69 -9.15
CA ALA A 305 -12.58 25.92 -9.28
C ALA A 305 -12.04 26.84 -10.39
N GLU A 306 -10.71 26.97 -10.52
CA GLU A 306 -10.03 27.76 -11.56
C GLU A 306 -10.26 27.17 -12.95
N LYS A 307 -10.24 25.83 -13.12
CA LYS A 307 -10.56 25.15 -14.39
C LYS A 307 -11.91 25.56 -14.94
N LYS A 308 -12.94 25.63 -14.09
CA LYS A 308 -14.28 26.03 -14.51
C LYS A 308 -14.32 27.45 -15.08
N SER A 309 -13.47 28.35 -14.59
CA SER A 309 -13.41 29.74 -15.08
C SER A 309 -12.64 29.90 -16.39
N THR A 310 -11.71 28.99 -16.71
CA THR A 310 -10.89 29.03 -17.95
C THR A 310 -11.54 28.30 -19.14
N ALA A 311 -12.72 27.72 -18.96
CA ALA A 311 -13.42 26.89 -19.94
C ALA A 311 -13.83 27.64 -21.25
N TYR A 312 -13.64 28.95 -21.33
CA TYR A 312 -13.94 29.72 -22.55
C TYR A 312 -13.05 29.39 -23.76
N GLN A 313 -11.88 28.75 -23.53
CA GLN A 313 -10.94 28.42 -24.61
C GLN A 313 -10.97 26.96 -25.00
N CYS A 314 -11.40 26.06 -24.09
CA CYS A 314 -11.47 24.62 -24.27
C CYS A 314 -12.77 24.09 -23.69
N ILE A 315 -13.24 22.92 -24.15
CA ILE A 315 -14.37 22.22 -23.53
C ILE A 315 -13.91 21.77 -22.12
N TYR A 316 -14.69 22.15 -21.12
CA TYR A 316 -14.46 21.67 -19.75
C TYR A 316 -15.00 20.26 -19.61
N TYR A 317 -14.11 19.33 -19.24
CA TYR A 317 -14.49 17.99 -18.81
C TYR A 317 -14.36 17.89 -17.30
N SER A 318 -15.42 17.43 -16.64
CA SER A 318 -15.42 17.22 -15.19
C SER A 318 -14.39 16.15 -14.81
N PRO A 319 -13.94 16.06 -13.54
CA PRO A 319 -13.09 14.97 -13.07
C PRO A 319 -13.68 13.59 -13.32
N GLU A 320 -15.01 13.46 -13.29
CA GLU A 320 -15.73 12.23 -13.59
C GLU A 320 -15.59 11.82 -15.06
N HIS A 321 -15.72 12.78 -15.99
CA HIS A 321 -15.48 12.52 -17.41
C HIS A 321 -14.04 12.12 -17.69
N THR A 322 -13.07 12.75 -17.02
CA THR A 322 -11.65 12.42 -17.14
C THR A 322 -11.36 11.02 -16.60
N ALA A 323 -11.91 10.68 -15.44
CA ALA A 323 -11.80 9.33 -14.87
C ALA A 323 -12.42 8.27 -15.79
N LYS A 324 -13.60 8.57 -16.36
CA LYS A 324 -14.27 7.68 -17.29
C LYS A 324 -13.52 7.51 -18.61
N ALA A 325 -12.91 8.56 -19.13
CA ALA A 325 -12.05 8.48 -20.31
C ALA A 325 -10.83 7.56 -20.05
N GLN A 326 -10.25 7.62 -18.87
CA GLN A 326 -9.17 6.71 -18.44
C GLN A 326 -9.66 5.27 -18.30
N GLU A 327 -10.85 5.06 -17.72
CA GLU A 327 -11.49 3.75 -17.60
C GLU A 327 -11.75 3.12 -18.98
N VAL A 328 -12.30 3.89 -19.92
CA VAL A 328 -12.52 3.44 -21.30
C VAL A 328 -11.20 3.04 -21.97
N LEU A 329 -10.15 3.86 -21.85
CA LEU A 329 -8.83 3.54 -22.38
C LEU A 329 -8.26 2.26 -21.78
N HIS A 330 -8.47 2.04 -20.49
CA HIS A 330 -8.04 0.82 -19.81
C HIS A 330 -8.82 -0.40 -20.29
N SER A 331 -10.15 -0.31 -20.31
CA SER A 331 -11.04 -1.39 -20.76
C SER A 331 -10.75 -1.83 -22.19
N VAL A 332 -10.58 -0.86 -23.08
CA VAL A 332 -10.20 -1.10 -24.50
C VAL A 332 -8.84 -1.78 -24.59
N GLY A 333 -7.87 -1.30 -23.80
CA GLY A 333 -6.53 -1.88 -23.76
C GLY A 333 -6.48 -3.33 -23.27
N HIS A 334 -7.42 -3.70 -22.40
CA HIS A 334 -7.55 -5.05 -21.84
C HIS A 334 -8.40 -5.97 -22.73
N LEU A 335 -9.55 -5.51 -23.22
CA LEU A 335 -10.52 -6.32 -23.96
C LEU A 335 -10.05 -6.65 -25.38
N GLN A 336 -9.38 -5.72 -26.07
CA GLN A 336 -8.90 -5.96 -27.44
C GLN A 336 -7.99 -7.19 -27.58
N PRO A 337 -6.91 -7.36 -26.80
CA PRO A 337 -6.06 -8.52 -26.89
C PRO A 337 -6.77 -9.81 -26.46
N LEU A 338 -7.71 -9.74 -25.50
CA LEU A 338 -8.53 -10.88 -25.10
C LEU A 338 -9.44 -11.34 -26.25
N ILE A 339 -10.15 -10.41 -26.91
CA ILE A 339 -11.01 -10.73 -28.06
C ILE A 339 -10.17 -11.33 -29.19
N SER A 340 -9.00 -10.76 -29.45
CA SER A 340 -8.08 -11.30 -30.48
C SER A 340 -7.60 -12.72 -30.12
N GLY A 341 -7.20 -12.95 -28.87
CA GLY A 341 -6.76 -14.28 -28.42
C GLY A 341 -7.88 -15.32 -28.44
N LEU A 342 -9.11 -14.93 -28.02
CA LEU A 342 -10.28 -15.81 -28.09
C LEU A 342 -10.69 -16.14 -29.54
N ALA A 343 -10.57 -15.17 -30.45
CA ALA A 343 -10.76 -15.36 -31.86
C ALA A 343 -9.75 -16.36 -32.44
N ASP A 344 -8.49 -16.32 -32.03
CA ASP A 344 -7.46 -17.29 -32.42
C ASP A 344 -7.72 -18.69 -31.81
N GLN A 345 -8.20 -18.75 -30.55
CA GLN A 345 -8.63 -20.01 -29.90
C GLN A 345 -9.82 -20.62 -30.62
N LEU A 346 -10.77 -19.82 -31.10
CA LEU A 346 -11.90 -20.28 -31.90
C LEU A 346 -11.40 -20.95 -33.19
N LEU A 347 -10.48 -20.34 -33.91
CA LEU A 347 -9.85 -20.94 -35.12
C LEU A 347 -9.10 -22.22 -34.81
N GLN A 348 -8.37 -22.26 -33.69
CA GLN A 348 -7.64 -23.45 -33.26
C GLN A 348 -8.59 -24.60 -32.90
N ALA A 349 -9.69 -24.32 -32.18
CA ALA A 349 -10.70 -25.33 -31.86
C ALA A 349 -11.39 -25.88 -33.13
N ALA A 350 -11.59 -25.02 -34.13
CA ALA A 350 -12.09 -25.41 -35.44
C ALA A 350 -11.11 -26.35 -36.18
N GLN A 351 -9.80 -26.04 -36.14
CA GLN A 351 -8.75 -26.90 -36.75
C GLN A 351 -8.63 -28.27 -36.05
N GLN A 352 -8.89 -28.32 -34.76
CA GLN A 352 -8.82 -29.53 -33.93
C GLN A 352 -10.12 -30.39 -34.01
N HIS A 353 -11.12 -29.98 -34.77
CA HIS A 353 -12.46 -30.62 -34.81
C HIS A 353 -13.15 -30.75 -33.43
N SER A 354 -12.83 -29.85 -32.48
CA SER A 354 -13.40 -29.89 -31.12
C SER A 354 -14.68 -29.05 -31.05
N MET A 355 -15.83 -29.68 -31.21
CA MET A 355 -17.13 -28.99 -31.14
C MET A 355 -17.41 -28.40 -29.75
N ALA A 356 -17.00 -29.10 -28.69
CA ALA A 356 -17.12 -28.56 -27.34
C ALA A 356 -16.24 -27.33 -27.15
N GLY A 357 -14.99 -27.38 -27.61
CA GLY A 357 -14.06 -26.24 -27.57
C GLY A 357 -14.54 -25.06 -28.41
N LEU A 358 -15.15 -25.33 -29.57
CA LEU A 358 -15.68 -24.33 -30.47
C LEU A 358 -16.85 -23.55 -29.82
N ARG A 359 -17.78 -24.26 -29.15
CA ARG A 359 -18.89 -23.62 -28.38
C ARG A 359 -18.40 -22.75 -27.25
N GLU A 360 -17.50 -23.27 -26.45
CA GLU A 360 -16.97 -22.52 -25.29
C GLU A 360 -16.19 -21.29 -25.73
N ALA A 361 -15.34 -21.41 -26.74
CA ALA A 361 -14.60 -20.30 -27.32
C ALA A 361 -15.56 -19.23 -27.91
N LEU A 362 -16.60 -19.66 -28.65
CA LEU A 362 -17.60 -18.76 -29.22
C LEU A 362 -18.38 -18.01 -28.12
N LYS A 363 -18.87 -18.73 -27.11
CA LYS A 363 -19.62 -18.15 -26.00
C LYS A 363 -18.78 -17.09 -25.27
N THR A 364 -17.52 -17.41 -25.00
CA THR A 364 -16.60 -16.51 -24.34
C THR A 364 -16.25 -15.30 -25.22
N LEU A 365 -16.00 -15.51 -26.50
CA LEU A 365 -15.76 -14.45 -27.49
C LEU A 365 -16.96 -13.51 -27.59
N ALA A 366 -18.19 -14.03 -27.71
CA ALA A 366 -19.39 -13.22 -27.77
C ALA A 366 -19.58 -12.39 -26.50
N GLY A 367 -19.46 -13.00 -25.33
CA GLY A 367 -19.57 -12.27 -24.06
C GLY A 367 -18.50 -11.17 -23.87
N LYS A 368 -17.27 -11.40 -24.29
CA LYS A 368 -16.21 -10.36 -24.26
C LYS A 368 -16.42 -9.26 -25.29
N THR A 369 -16.93 -9.60 -26.46
CA THR A 369 -17.28 -8.61 -27.48
C THR A 369 -18.48 -7.75 -27.04
N GLU A 370 -19.48 -8.33 -26.37
CA GLU A 370 -20.58 -7.57 -25.77
C GLU A 370 -20.09 -6.60 -24.68
N GLN A 371 -19.21 -7.05 -23.78
CA GLN A 371 -18.58 -6.18 -22.78
C GLN A 371 -17.82 -5.03 -23.42
N PHE A 372 -17.09 -5.30 -24.50
CA PHE A 372 -16.37 -4.31 -25.27
C PHE A 372 -17.31 -3.28 -25.90
N VAL A 373 -18.39 -3.74 -26.54
CA VAL A 373 -19.43 -2.87 -27.13
C VAL A 373 -20.05 -1.98 -26.06
N HIS A 374 -20.38 -2.56 -24.90
CA HIS A 374 -21.01 -1.83 -23.80
C HIS A 374 -20.10 -0.71 -23.27
N ALA A 375 -18.80 -1.00 -23.07
CA ALA A 375 -17.82 -0.02 -22.60
C ALA A 375 -17.65 1.18 -23.54
N LEU A 376 -17.91 0.99 -24.83
CA LEU A 376 -17.70 2.02 -25.85
C LEU A 376 -18.98 2.72 -26.33
N LYS A 377 -20.18 2.23 -26.01
CA LYS A 377 -21.47 2.88 -26.26
C LYS A 377 -21.76 4.06 -25.34
N ASP A 378 -20.73 4.63 -24.72
CA ASP A 378 -20.86 5.74 -23.80
C ASP A 378 -21.02 7.05 -24.55
N GLU A 379 -21.90 7.93 -24.06
CA GLU A 379 -22.14 9.28 -24.60
C GLU A 379 -20.85 10.12 -24.63
N LEU A 380 -19.95 9.91 -23.67
CA LEU A 380 -18.65 10.59 -23.64
C LEU A 380 -17.79 10.22 -24.85
N VAL A 381 -17.78 8.94 -25.25
CA VAL A 381 -16.98 8.48 -26.40
C VAL A 381 -17.51 9.11 -27.68
N LYS A 382 -18.83 9.13 -27.88
CA LYS A 382 -19.51 9.75 -29.03
C LYS A 382 -19.24 11.25 -29.10
N SER A 383 -19.47 11.94 -27.99
CA SER A 383 -19.24 13.39 -27.88
C SER A 383 -17.77 13.76 -28.14
N ALA A 384 -16.83 12.98 -27.61
CA ALA A 384 -15.40 13.22 -27.81
C ALA A 384 -14.94 12.96 -29.25
N LEU A 385 -15.51 11.95 -29.93
CA LEU A 385 -15.27 11.73 -31.36
C LEU A 385 -15.71 12.93 -32.22
N LEU A 386 -16.89 13.47 -31.96
CA LEU A 386 -17.42 14.67 -32.64
C LEU A 386 -16.51 15.89 -32.39
N ALA A 387 -16.07 16.06 -31.12
CA ALA A 387 -15.17 17.15 -30.75
C ALA A 387 -13.80 17.04 -31.44
N LEU A 388 -13.25 15.81 -31.50
CA LEU A 388 -11.99 15.53 -32.20
C LEU A 388 -12.09 15.80 -33.68
N HIS A 389 -13.22 15.45 -34.30
CA HIS A 389 -13.45 15.73 -35.72
C HIS A 389 -13.53 17.24 -36.00
N ALA A 390 -14.23 17.97 -35.14
CA ALA A 390 -14.30 19.42 -35.20
C ALA A 390 -12.94 20.12 -35.02
N ALA A 391 -11.99 19.47 -34.34
CA ALA A 391 -10.63 19.95 -34.10
C ALA A 391 -9.67 19.70 -35.31
N ARG A 392 -10.11 19.05 -36.37
CA ARG A 392 -9.29 18.78 -37.57
C ARG A 392 -9.06 20.01 -38.40
N PRO A 393 -7.92 20.08 -39.17
CA PRO A 393 -7.71 21.16 -40.15
C PRO A 393 -8.79 21.13 -41.23
N GLY A 394 -9.25 22.33 -41.64
CA GLY A 394 -10.24 22.46 -42.75
C GLY A 394 -11.69 22.16 -42.36
N TYR A 395 -11.97 21.87 -41.08
CA TYR A 395 -13.35 21.78 -40.61
C TYR A 395 -14.01 23.15 -40.67
N MET A 396 -15.02 23.30 -41.56
CA MET A 396 -15.82 24.50 -41.65
C MET A 396 -17.25 24.19 -41.21
N THR A 397 -17.75 24.90 -40.19
CA THR A 397 -19.15 24.84 -39.82
C THR A 397 -20.01 25.37 -41.00
N LYS A 398 -21.12 24.70 -41.32
CA LYS A 398 -22.07 25.12 -42.37
C LYS A 398 -22.52 26.56 -42.21
N ASN A 399 -22.53 27.10 -40.99
CA ASN A 399 -22.86 28.50 -40.69
C ASN A 399 -21.83 29.51 -41.21
N GLN A 400 -20.56 29.12 -41.44
CA GLN A 400 -19.55 29.99 -42.04
C GLN A 400 -19.60 30.02 -43.56
N LYS A 401 -20.30 29.08 -44.23
CA LYS A 401 -20.53 29.09 -45.67
C LYS A 401 -21.63 30.04 -46.13
N GLN A 402 -22.45 30.63 -45.25
CA GLN A 402 -23.58 31.52 -45.58
C GLN A 402 -23.31 33.01 -45.34
N THR A 403 -22.16 33.41 -44.80
CA THR A 403 -21.78 34.81 -44.69
C THR A 403 -20.93 35.25 -45.86
N LEU A 404 -21.55 35.45 -47.02
CA LEU A 404 -21.09 36.39 -48.05
C LEU A 404 -21.47 37.82 -47.66
N PRO A 405 -20.69 38.86 -48.04
CA PRO A 405 -20.64 40.11 -47.36
C PRO A 405 -21.86 41.05 -47.74
N GLY A 406 -22.50 41.53 -46.75
CA GLY A 406 -23.49 42.61 -46.86
C GLY A 406 -24.51 42.59 -45.74
N HIS A 407 -24.22 43.27 -44.65
CA HIS A 407 -25.09 44.26 -44.00
C HIS A 407 -24.69 44.43 -42.48
N SER A 408 -24.85 45.65 -42.12
CA SER A 408 -24.50 46.45 -40.97
C SER A 408 -24.76 45.86 -39.54
N PRO A 409 -24.11 46.46 -38.53
CA PRO A 409 -24.12 45.97 -37.17
C PRO A 409 -25.30 46.54 -36.36
N GLY A 410 -25.87 45.72 -35.52
CA GLY A 410 -26.79 46.18 -34.47
C GLY A 410 -27.91 45.21 -34.13
N GLN A 411 -27.70 44.37 -33.18
CA GLN A 411 -28.68 44.06 -32.12
C GLN A 411 -28.10 43.03 -31.12
N PRO A 412 -28.41 43.14 -29.81
CA PRO A 412 -27.84 42.31 -28.78
C PRO A 412 -28.52 40.94 -28.69
N LEU A 413 -27.71 39.91 -28.46
CA LEU A 413 -28.17 38.54 -28.19
C LEU A 413 -28.83 38.44 -26.79
N PRO A 414 -29.89 37.65 -26.66
CA PRO A 414 -30.47 37.35 -25.37
C PRO A 414 -29.59 36.36 -24.60
N THR A 415 -29.30 36.71 -23.37
CA THR A 415 -28.73 35.82 -22.36
C THR A 415 -29.79 34.83 -21.89
N ASP A 416 -29.64 33.58 -22.27
CA ASP A 416 -30.34 32.49 -21.60
C ASP A 416 -29.33 31.70 -20.72
N SER A 417 -29.44 31.97 -19.43
CA SER A 417 -28.74 31.26 -18.36
C SER A 417 -29.59 30.08 -17.90
N SER A 418 -29.32 28.88 -18.39
CA SER A 418 -29.66 27.65 -17.69
C SER A 418 -29.13 26.42 -18.45
N ASN A 419 -28.46 25.56 -17.72
CA ASN A 419 -27.91 24.21 -18.03
C ASN A 419 -26.43 24.16 -18.42
N GLN A 420 -25.59 24.19 -17.38
CA GLN A 420 -24.12 24.00 -17.48
C GLN A 420 -23.67 22.54 -17.43
N ASP A 421 -24.56 21.55 -17.50
CA ASP A 421 -24.18 20.12 -17.37
C ASP A 421 -24.31 19.31 -18.68
N SER A 422 -24.57 19.97 -19.84
CA SER A 422 -24.63 19.26 -21.10
C SER A 422 -23.31 19.30 -21.84
N ILE A 423 -22.78 18.13 -22.16
CA ILE A 423 -21.67 17.93 -23.11
C ILE A 423 -22.07 18.61 -24.44
N PRO A 424 -21.23 19.52 -25.01
CA PRO A 424 -21.61 20.19 -26.25
C PRO A 424 -21.78 19.18 -27.37
N CYS A 425 -22.99 19.03 -27.87
CA CYS A 425 -23.32 18.16 -29.00
C CYS A 425 -23.21 18.95 -30.31
N HIS A 426 -22.22 18.61 -31.14
CA HIS A 426 -22.10 19.14 -32.50
C HIS A 426 -23.01 18.32 -33.44
N LYS A 427 -24.20 18.80 -33.74
CA LYS A 427 -25.24 18.11 -34.51
C LYS A 427 -24.93 17.80 -35.97
N GLU A 428 -23.80 18.24 -36.49
CA GLU A 428 -23.54 18.19 -37.95
C GLU A 428 -22.51 17.18 -38.40
N TYR A 429 -21.91 16.41 -37.51
CA TYR A 429 -21.06 15.28 -37.85
C TYR A 429 -21.93 14.03 -37.89
N ASP A 430 -21.58 13.15 -38.85
CA ASP A 430 -22.38 11.98 -39.19
C ASP A 430 -22.43 11.00 -37.98
N GLU A 431 -23.44 11.20 -37.11
CA GLU A 431 -23.73 10.23 -36.03
C GLU A 431 -23.91 8.82 -36.60
N GLU A 432 -24.38 8.73 -37.87
CA GLU A 432 -24.48 7.49 -38.59
C GLU A 432 -23.16 6.78 -38.83
N GLU A 433 -22.01 7.50 -38.91
CA GLU A 433 -20.71 6.88 -39.15
C GLU A 433 -20.24 6.09 -37.93
N TRP A 434 -20.44 6.62 -36.72
CA TRP A 434 -20.13 5.87 -35.48
C TRP A 434 -21.06 4.68 -35.29
N ASP A 435 -22.32 4.87 -35.60
CA ASP A 435 -23.32 3.80 -35.53
C ASP A 435 -23.06 2.72 -36.59
N ARG A 436 -22.55 3.05 -37.77
CA ARG A 436 -22.09 2.12 -38.79
C ARG A 436 -20.91 1.27 -38.31
N VAL A 437 -19.92 1.88 -37.65
CA VAL A 437 -18.75 1.19 -37.15
C VAL A 437 -19.16 0.10 -36.11
N TRP A 438 -20.15 0.41 -35.24
CA TRP A 438 -20.77 -0.54 -34.34
C TRP A 438 -21.50 -1.65 -35.03
N ALA A 439 -22.28 -1.27 -36.01
CA ALA A 439 -23.03 -2.24 -36.82
C ALA A 439 -22.10 -3.22 -37.51
N ASP A 440 -20.91 -2.79 -37.94
CA ASP A 440 -19.94 -3.65 -38.58
C ASP A 440 -19.31 -4.64 -37.59
N VAL A 441 -19.05 -4.26 -36.34
CA VAL A 441 -18.59 -5.18 -35.29
C VAL A 441 -19.68 -6.23 -35.01
N ALA A 442 -20.95 -5.77 -34.80
CA ALA A 442 -22.06 -6.67 -34.53
C ALA A 442 -22.34 -7.61 -35.69
N LYS A 443 -22.32 -7.10 -36.93
CA LYS A 443 -22.47 -7.93 -38.14
C LYS A 443 -21.37 -8.97 -38.25
N SER A 444 -20.10 -8.58 -38.04
CA SER A 444 -18.97 -9.49 -38.11
C SER A 444 -19.06 -10.59 -37.05
N LEU A 445 -19.47 -10.26 -35.83
CA LEU A 445 -19.71 -11.24 -34.76
C LEU A 445 -20.85 -12.19 -35.14
N ASN A 446 -21.97 -11.66 -35.62
CA ASN A 446 -23.13 -12.48 -36.04
C ASN A 446 -22.79 -13.41 -37.20
N CYS A 447 -21.94 -13.00 -38.16
CA CYS A 447 -21.45 -13.86 -39.22
C CYS A 447 -20.59 -15.02 -38.66
N VAL A 448 -19.74 -14.76 -37.66
CA VAL A 448 -18.98 -15.80 -36.99
C VAL A 448 -19.90 -16.78 -36.25
N ILE A 449 -20.91 -16.26 -35.53
CA ILE A 449 -21.91 -17.10 -34.83
C ILE A 449 -22.66 -17.98 -35.83
N ALA A 450 -23.22 -17.38 -36.88
CA ALA A 450 -23.98 -18.11 -37.88
C ALA A 450 -23.16 -19.20 -38.63
N MET A 451 -21.87 -18.94 -38.83
CA MET A 451 -20.98 -19.94 -39.42
C MET A 451 -20.72 -21.11 -38.48
N VAL A 452 -20.50 -20.82 -37.18
CA VAL A 452 -20.30 -21.89 -36.17
C VAL A 452 -21.59 -22.69 -35.96
N ASP A 453 -22.77 -22.06 -36.04
CA ASP A 453 -24.07 -22.73 -35.92
C ASP A 453 -24.30 -23.66 -37.12
N LYS A 454 -23.97 -23.23 -38.36
CA LYS A 454 -24.01 -24.09 -39.58
C LYS A 454 -23.13 -25.34 -39.43
N LEU A 455 -22.01 -25.20 -38.78
CA LEU A 455 -21.11 -26.33 -38.50
C LEU A 455 -21.73 -27.35 -37.56
N GLN A 456 -22.55 -26.87 -36.62
CA GLN A 456 -23.26 -27.75 -35.69
C GLN A 456 -24.39 -28.50 -36.35
N GLU A 457 -25.06 -27.94 -37.38
CA GLU A 457 -26.15 -28.57 -38.10
C GLU A 457 -25.67 -29.68 -39.08
N GLN A 458 -24.40 -29.67 -39.46
CA GLN A 458 -23.82 -30.64 -40.37
C GLN A 458 -23.36 -31.96 -39.72
N GLU A 459 -23.33 -32.04 -38.37
CA GLU A 459 -23.17 -33.33 -37.70
C GLU A 459 -24.50 -34.07 -37.60
N PRO A 460 -24.59 -35.36 -37.94
CA PRO A 460 -25.82 -36.13 -37.86
C PRO A 460 -26.24 -36.31 -36.39
N ILE A 461 -27.16 -35.48 -35.95
CA ILE A 461 -27.79 -35.62 -34.63
C ILE A 461 -28.85 -36.72 -34.74
N ASN A 462 -28.61 -37.85 -34.06
CA ASN A 462 -29.69 -38.71 -33.58
C ASN A 462 -30.34 -38.01 -32.42
N ASN A 463 -31.47 -37.35 -32.64
CA ASN A 463 -32.68 -37.18 -31.80
C ASN A 463 -33.35 -35.81 -31.91
N ASN A 464 -34.57 -35.89 -32.48
CA ASN A 464 -35.79 -35.11 -32.32
C ASN A 464 -35.81 -33.90 -31.33
N GLN A 465 -35.98 -32.67 -31.89
CA GLN A 465 -37.12 -31.79 -31.70
C GLN A 465 -36.92 -30.46 -32.42
N GLU A 466 -37.87 -30.11 -33.28
CA GLU A 466 -37.91 -28.89 -34.10
C GLU A 466 -38.48 -27.68 -33.31
N THR A 467 -37.91 -26.51 -33.47
CA THR A 467 -38.62 -25.23 -33.45
C THR A 467 -37.95 -24.23 -34.40
N PRO A 468 -38.71 -23.51 -35.28
CA PRO A 468 -38.17 -22.72 -36.37
C PRO A 468 -37.96 -21.25 -35.97
N ILE A 469 -36.78 -20.66 -36.29
CA ILE A 469 -36.44 -19.25 -36.20
C ILE A 469 -36.39 -18.62 -37.61
N PRO A 470 -36.80 -17.36 -37.82
CA PRO A 470 -37.10 -16.80 -39.13
C PRO A 470 -35.86 -16.56 -40.01
N LYS A 471 -35.91 -17.06 -41.24
CA LYS A 471 -34.84 -17.14 -42.25
C LYS A 471 -34.54 -15.91 -43.09
N GLN A 472 -35.00 -14.72 -42.77
CA GLN A 472 -35.07 -13.65 -43.78
C GLN A 472 -33.94 -12.58 -43.79
N VAL A 473 -33.03 -12.54 -42.81
CA VAL A 473 -31.99 -11.50 -42.74
C VAL A 473 -30.60 -11.99 -43.19
N LEU A 474 -30.43 -13.32 -43.34
CA LEU A 474 -29.13 -13.94 -43.62
C LEU A 474 -28.82 -14.13 -45.12
N ALA A 475 -29.78 -13.96 -45.98
CA ALA A 475 -29.64 -14.33 -47.40
C ALA A 475 -28.70 -13.39 -48.21
N ASP A 476 -28.59 -12.10 -47.81
CA ASP A 476 -27.92 -11.11 -48.64
C ASP A 476 -26.36 -11.07 -48.49
N VAL A 477 -25.84 -11.72 -47.46
CA VAL A 477 -24.37 -11.73 -47.21
C VAL A 477 -23.71 -13.05 -47.68
N ILE A 478 -24.48 -14.10 -47.86
CA ILE A 478 -23.99 -15.47 -48.13
C ILE A 478 -23.98 -15.83 -49.64
N THR A 479 -24.57 -15.04 -50.52
CA THR A 479 -24.78 -15.36 -51.95
C THR A 479 -23.56 -15.24 -52.83
N SER A 480 -22.37 -14.94 -52.33
CA SER A 480 -21.16 -14.79 -53.17
C SER A 480 -20.11 -15.90 -53.03
N HIS A 481 -20.35 -17.00 -52.33
CA HIS A 481 -19.37 -18.04 -52.12
C HIS A 481 -19.87 -19.45 -52.44
N ASN A 482 -19.01 -20.19 -53.12
CA ASN A 482 -19.17 -21.55 -53.65
C ASN A 482 -19.63 -22.54 -52.55
N PRO A 483 -20.67 -23.38 -52.77
CA PRO A 483 -21.25 -24.21 -51.69
C PRO A 483 -20.45 -25.46 -51.30
N GLU A 484 -19.30 -25.72 -51.93
CA GLU A 484 -18.47 -26.91 -51.65
C GLU A 484 -17.08 -26.60 -51.04
N GLY A 485 -16.79 -25.36 -50.67
CA GLY A 485 -15.52 -25.00 -50.02
C GLY A 485 -15.42 -25.49 -48.55
N ASP A 486 -14.20 -25.88 -48.11
CA ASP A 486 -13.95 -26.23 -46.71
C ASP A 486 -14.40 -25.04 -45.80
N TRP A 487 -15.39 -25.29 -44.95
CA TRP A 487 -15.93 -24.29 -44.03
C TRP A 487 -14.86 -23.60 -43.21
N ARG A 488 -13.69 -24.23 -43.02
CA ARG A 488 -12.52 -23.64 -42.32
C ARG A 488 -11.95 -22.47 -43.10
N GLU A 489 -11.93 -22.57 -44.43
CA GLU A 489 -11.52 -21.47 -45.31
C GLU A 489 -12.53 -20.32 -45.25
N GLN A 490 -13.81 -20.59 -44.91
CA GLN A 490 -14.84 -19.58 -44.77
C GLN A 490 -14.87 -18.92 -43.38
N LEU A 491 -14.57 -19.67 -42.29
CA LEU A 491 -14.53 -19.14 -40.95
C LEU A 491 -13.34 -18.18 -40.73
N CYS A 492 -12.17 -18.49 -41.26
CA CYS A 492 -10.95 -17.68 -41.07
C CYS A 492 -11.14 -16.21 -41.52
N PRO A 493 -11.64 -15.90 -42.71
CA PRO A 493 -11.83 -14.50 -43.12
C PRO A 493 -12.88 -13.76 -42.28
N LEU A 494 -13.92 -14.46 -41.78
CA LEU A 494 -14.91 -13.85 -40.87
C LEU A 494 -14.30 -13.45 -39.53
N VAL A 495 -13.45 -14.29 -38.95
CA VAL A 495 -12.73 -14.02 -37.72
C VAL A 495 -11.71 -12.88 -37.93
N VAL A 496 -11.00 -12.89 -39.04
CA VAL A 496 -10.06 -11.78 -39.37
C VAL A 496 -10.84 -10.48 -39.52
N ARG A 497 -11.96 -10.46 -40.19
CA ARG A 497 -12.82 -9.30 -40.35
C ARG A 497 -13.32 -8.78 -39.01
N LEU A 498 -13.74 -9.64 -38.09
CA LEU A 498 -14.13 -9.24 -36.73
C LEU A 498 -12.96 -8.56 -35.99
N LYS A 499 -11.76 -9.14 -36.06
CA LYS A 499 -10.54 -8.54 -35.45
C LYS A 499 -10.23 -7.18 -36.04
N GLU A 500 -10.34 -7.00 -37.36
CA GLU A 500 -10.16 -5.69 -38.02
C GLU A 500 -11.18 -4.64 -37.58
N CYS A 501 -12.47 -5.00 -37.57
CA CYS A 501 -13.55 -4.10 -37.10
C CYS A 501 -13.32 -3.67 -35.63
N VAL A 502 -12.95 -4.63 -34.75
CA VAL A 502 -12.62 -4.32 -33.34
C VAL A 502 -11.41 -3.38 -33.26
N ALA A 503 -10.35 -3.65 -34.05
CA ALA A 503 -9.15 -2.81 -34.04
C ALA A 503 -9.44 -1.36 -34.53
N GLU A 504 -10.29 -1.20 -35.54
CA GLU A 504 -10.70 0.11 -36.05
C GLU A 504 -11.45 0.93 -35.00
N VAL A 505 -12.44 0.32 -34.33
CA VAL A 505 -13.19 0.94 -33.23
C VAL A 505 -12.26 1.36 -32.10
N VAL A 506 -11.32 0.50 -31.72
CA VAL A 506 -10.32 0.77 -30.68
C VAL A 506 -9.49 2.02 -31.00
N VAL A 507 -8.99 2.11 -32.23
CA VAL A 507 -8.18 3.29 -32.66
C VAL A 507 -8.98 4.57 -32.57
N ARG A 508 -10.23 4.57 -33.02
CA ARG A 508 -11.13 5.75 -32.97
C ARG A 508 -11.43 6.12 -31.51
N ALA A 509 -11.83 5.17 -30.67
CA ALA A 509 -12.14 5.43 -29.27
C ALA A 509 -10.91 5.90 -28.47
N ARG A 510 -9.75 5.31 -28.71
CA ARG A 510 -8.49 5.78 -28.08
C ARG A 510 -8.18 7.22 -28.43
N ARG A 511 -8.28 7.59 -29.71
CA ARG A 511 -8.05 8.98 -30.14
C ARG A 511 -9.06 9.94 -29.49
N ALA A 512 -10.33 9.58 -29.44
CA ALA A 512 -11.36 10.41 -28.81
C ALA A 512 -11.08 10.62 -27.32
N MET A 513 -10.81 9.55 -26.59
CA MET A 513 -10.50 9.63 -25.15
C MET A 513 -9.19 10.37 -24.89
N THR A 514 -8.17 10.18 -25.72
CA THR A 514 -6.93 10.95 -25.64
C THR A 514 -7.17 12.45 -25.90
N PHE A 515 -8.11 12.80 -26.78
CA PHE A 515 -8.47 14.19 -27.02
C PHE A 515 -9.20 14.83 -25.83
N VAL A 516 -10.07 14.08 -25.11
CA VAL A 516 -10.64 14.51 -23.81
C VAL A 516 -9.53 14.83 -22.81
N LEU A 517 -8.54 13.94 -22.70
CA LEU A 517 -7.42 14.11 -21.77
C LEU A 517 -6.46 15.24 -22.21
N LEU A 518 -6.35 15.54 -23.50
CA LEU A 518 -5.62 16.71 -24.01
C LEU A 518 -6.32 18.01 -23.59
N GLN A 519 -7.63 18.09 -23.73
CA GLN A 519 -8.40 19.27 -23.35
C GLN A 519 -8.33 19.50 -21.84
N GLU A 520 -8.46 18.43 -21.05
CA GLU A 520 -8.30 18.50 -19.59
C GLU A 520 -6.90 19.01 -19.21
N ALA A 521 -5.87 18.45 -19.82
CA ALA A 521 -4.49 18.86 -19.56
C ALA A 521 -4.26 20.32 -20.00
N ALA A 522 -4.79 20.74 -21.15
CA ALA A 522 -4.67 22.12 -21.64
C ALA A 522 -5.35 23.13 -20.70
N CYS A 523 -6.51 22.79 -20.14
CA CYS A 523 -7.18 23.62 -19.12
C CYS A 523 -6.41 23.70 -17.80
N SER A 524 -5.48 22.77 -17.57
CA SER A 524 -4.77 22.59 -16.31
C SER A 524 -3.36 23.16 -16.26
N ILE A 525 -2.79 23.56 -17.41
CA ILE A 525 -1.38 24.02 -17.50
C ILE A 525 -1.23 25.42 -16.93
N PRO A 526 -0.18 25.69 -16.14
CA PRO A 526 0.90 24.82 -15.68
C PRO A 526 0.62 24.09 -14.36
N GLN A 527 -0.45 24.43 -13.65
CA GLN A 527 -0.68 24.09 -12.25
C GLN A 527 -1.06 22.60 -12.06
N GLY A 528 -1.79 22.02 -13.03
CA GLY A 528 -2.22 20.63 -12.93
C GLY A 528 -1.06 19.63 -12.88
N LEU A 529 0.00 19.85 -13.66
CA LEU A 529 1.20 18.98 -13.62
C LEU A 529 1.99 19.15 -12.34
N PHE A 530 2.04 20.36 -11.76
CA PHE A 530 2.64 20.58 -10.46
C PHE A 530 1.88 19.81 -9.35
N LEU A 531 0.55 19.87 -9.36
CA LEU A 531 -0.28 19.12 -8.42
C LEU A 531 -0.15 17.61 -8.60
N LYS A 532 -0.04 17.14 -9.86
CA LYS A 532 0.25 15.74 -10.16
C LYS A 532 1.58 15.28 -9.56
N GLN A 533 2.65 16.06 -9.75
CA GLN A 533 3.96 15.75 -9.14
C GLN A 533 3.89 15.73 -7.61
N ARG A 534 3.20 16.69 -6.99
CA ARG A 534 2.99 16.72 -5.54
C ARG A 534 2.25 15.48 -5.05
N ARG A 535 1.20 15.05 -5.77
CA ARG A 535 0.45 13.84 -5.45
C ARG A 535 1.29 12.57 -5.59
N ASP A 536 2.12 12.48 -6.64
CA ASP A 536 3.05 11.37 -6.85
C ASP A 536 4.07 11.24 -5.71
N VAL A 537 4.61 12.37 -5.22
CA VAL A 537 5.51 12.43 -4.06
C VAL A 537 4.83 11.88 -2.80
N VAL A 538 3.67 12.41 -2.47
CA VAL A 538 2.93 12.05 -1.25
C VAL A 538 2.50 10.58 -1.29
N PHE A 539 1.98 10.13 -2.44
CA PHE A 539 1.59 8.74 -2.66
C PHE A 539 2.78 7.77 -2.53
N SER A 540 3.94 8.14 -3.07
CA SER A 540 5.16 7.32 -2.99
C SER A 540 5.56 7.06 -1.53
N GLN A 541 5.54 8.09 -0.68
CA GLN A 541 5.83 7.95 0.76
C GLN A 541 4.80 7.08 1.47
N ALA A 542 3.51 7.29 1.19
CA ALA A 542 2.41 6.54 1.80
C ALA A 542 2.45 5.06 1.40
N LEU A 543 2.69 4.75 0.11
CA LEU A 543 2.77 3.37 -0.38
C LEU A 543 3.99 2.62 0.17
N ALA A 544 5.14 3.29 0.27
CA ALA A 544 6.32 2.68 0.87
C ALA A 544 6.08 2.29 2.34
N ALA A 545 5.39 3.14 3.11
CA ALA A 545 4.99 2.83 4.48
C ALA A 545 4.00 1.66 4.51
N LEU A 546 2.96 1.68 3.66
CA LEU A 546 1.95 0.62 3.59
C LEU A 546 2.57 -0.73 3.22
N ALA A 547 3.46 -0.76 2.22
CA ALA A 547 4.14 -1.99 1.80
C ALA A 547 5.00 -2.57 2.94
N CYS A 548 5.72 -1.72 3.68
CA CYS A 548 6.45 -2.12 4.88
C CYS A 548 5.51 -2.78 5.90
N GLY A 549 4.39 -2.13 6.20
CA GLY A 549 3.42 -2.64 7.16
C GLY A 549 2.75 -3.94 6.72
N PHE A 550 2.40 -4.03 5.44
CA PHE A 550 1.79 -5.25 4.90
C PHE A 550 2.74 -6.45 4.99
N VAL A 551 4.00 -6.27 4.58
CA VAL A 551 5.02 -7.33 4.67
C VAL A 551 5.21 -7.75 6.13
N MET A 552 5.39 -6.79 7.05
CA MET A 552 5.56 -7.09 8.48
C MET A 552 4.37 -7.86 9.05
N ARG A 553 3.15 -7.42 8.74
CA ARG A 553 1.92 -8.07 9.25
C ARG A 553 1.68 -9.45 8.63
N LEU A 554 1.98 -9.59 7.33
CA LEU A 554 1.87 -10.87 6.63
C LEU A 554 2.78 -11.92 7.30
N TYR A 555 4.07 -11.61 7.45
CA TYR A 555 5.02 -12.54 8.07
C TYR A 555 4.67 -12.87 9.54
N ALA A 556 4.17 -11.89 10.29
CA ALA A 556 3.71 -12.11 11.66
C ALA A 556 2.43 -12.97 11.76
N GLY A 557 1.62 -13.00 10.71
CA GLY A 557 0.32 -13.70 10.70
C GLY A 557 0.28 -14.99 9.88
N MET A 558 1.39 -15.45 9.32
CA MET A 558 1.40 -16.61 8.41
C MET A 558 0.94 -17.93 9.06
N GLU A 559 1.11 -18.09 10.35
CA GLU A 559 0.65 -19.27 11.10
C GLU A 559 -0.79 -19.12 11.62
N ASP A 560 -1.35 -17.90 11.59
CA ASP A 560 -2.71 -17.61 12.06
C ASP A 560 -3.73 -17.82 10.95
N LYS A 561 -4.43 -18.96 10.99
CA LYS A 561 -5.49 -19.30 10.03
C LYS A 561 -6.65 -18.31 10.05
N GLY A 562 -6.97 -17.71 11.21
CA GLY A 562 -8.01 -16.70 11.35
C GLY A 562 -7.64 -15.43 10.60
N PHE A 563 -6.41 -14.95 10.78
CA PHE A 563 -5.86 -13.81 10.05
C PHE A 563 -5.84 -14.05 8.53
N LEU A 564 -5.32 -15.19 8.07
CA LEU A 564 -5.26 -15.51 6.64
C LEU A 564 -6.66 -15.58 6.01
N ARG A 565 -7.64 -16.15 6.74
CA ARG A 565 -9.04 -16.16 6.29
C ARG A 565 -9.63 -14.75 6.19
N GLN A 566 -9.43 -13.90 7.20
CA GLN A 566 -9.84 -12.50 7.17
C GLN A 566 -9.23 -11.78 5.98
N LEU A 567 -7.92 -11.95 5.77
CA LEU A 567 -7.15 -11.31 4.71
C LEU A 567 -7.73 -11.59 3.32
N HIS A 568 -8.05 -12.85 3.00
CA HIS A 568 -8.55 -13.20 1.68
C HIS A 568 -10.05 -12.97 1.49
N LEU A 569 -10.86 -12.97 2.55
CA LEU A 569 -12.32 -12.75 2.45
C LEU A 569 -12.71 -11.28 2.41
N VAL A 570 -12.11 -10.48 3.27
CA VAL A 570 -12.49 -9.08 3.48
C VAL A 570 -11.33 -8.13 3.18
N GLY A 571 -10.11 -8.51 3.51
CA GLY A 571 -8.93 -7.65 3.42
C GLY A 571 -8.43 -7.18 4.78
N LEU A 572 -7.60 -6.14 4.79
CA LEU A 572 -6.85 -5.69 5.97
C LEU A 572 -7.05 -4.19 6.21
N VAL A 573 -7.24 -3.79 7.46
CA VAL A 573 -7.25 -2.38 7.86
C VAL A 573 -5.81 -1.88 8.04
N ALA A 574 -5.51 -0.70 7.50
CA ALA A 574 -4.28 0.05 7.73
C ALA A 574 -4.62 1.38 8.42
N GLN A 575 -4.41 1.45 9.73
CA GLN A 575 -4.76 2.60 10.54
C GLN A 575 -3.55 3.52 10.71
N PHE A 576 -3.66 4.71 10.15
CA PHE A 576 -2.72 5.81 10.31
C PHE A 576 -3.17 6.73 11.44
N GLU A 577 -2.28 6.97 12.38
CA GLU A 577 -2.42 7.94 13.44
C GLU A 577 -1.59 9.17 13.09
N SER A 578 -2.20 10.35 13.08
CA SER A 578 -1.52 11.63 12.84
C SER A 578 -1.59 12.53 14.06
N LEU A 579 -0.41 13.00 14.49
CA LEU A 579 -0.23 13.92 15.61
C LEU A 579 0.04 15.36 15.12
N LEU A 580 -0.32 15.68 13.87
CA LEU A 580 -0.17 16.99 13.28
C LEU A 580 -1.24 17.96 13.83
N SER A 581 -0.82 19.21 14.03
CA SER A 581 -1.77 20.28 14.40
C SER A 581 -2.48 20.85 13.15
N THR A 582 -3.67 21.41 13.37
CA THR A 582 -4.42 22.16 12.33
C THR A 582 -3.99 23.64 12.30
N TYR A 583 -2.71 23.93 12.44
CA TYR A 583 -2.16 25.27 12.46
C TYR A 583 -0.84 25.39 11.69
N SER A 584 -0.59 26.56 11.10
CA SER A 584 0.65 26.89 10.38
C SER A 584 0.93 25.89 9.23
N GLU A 585 2.19 25.47 9.05
CA GLU A 585 2.60 24.53 7.99
C GLU A 585 2.01 23.11 8.18
N GLU A 586 1.72 22.71 9.41
CA GLU A 586 1.26 21.34 9.69
C GLU A 586 -0.15 21.08 9.15
N ILE A 587 -0.98 22.11 8.98
CA ILE A 587 -2.28 21.94 8.32
C ILE A 587 -2.10 21.54 6.85
N GLY A 588 -1.14 22.14 6.15
CA GLY A 588 -0.81 21.76 4.77
C GLY A 588 -0.23 20.35 4.66
N MET A 589 0.57 19.93 5.66
CA MET A 589 1.05 18.55 5.74
C MET A 589 -0.09 17.56 5.97
N LEU A 590 -1.06 17.92 6.80
CA LEU A 590 -2.25 17.10 7.06
C LEU A 590 -3.14 16.99 5.82
N GLU A 591 -3.30 18.08 5.05
CA GLU A 591 -3.99 18.09 3.76
C GLU A 591 -3.31 17.19 2.71
N ASP A 592 -1.98 17.18 2.65
CA ASP A 592 -1.20 16.26 1.82
C ASP A 592 -1.41 14.80 2.28
N MET A 593 -1.27 14.56 3.58
CA MET A 593 -1.41 13.23 4.18
C MET A 593 -2.81 12.65 3.95
N GLU A 594 -3.87 13.45 4.09
CA GLU A 594 -5.25 13.03 3.81
C GLU A 594 -5.39 12.47 2.38
N VAL A 595 -4.86 13.20 1.40
CA VAL A 595 -4.92 12.76 -0.01
C VAL A 595 -4.08 11.52 -0.24
N GLY A 596 -2.83 11.50 0.25
CA GLY A 596 -1.92 10.37 0.04
C GLY A 596 -2.43 9.06 0.65
N ILE A 597 -2.98 9.12 1.87
CA ILE A 597 -3.55 7.95 2.53
C ILE A 597 -4.87 7.53 1.86
N SER A 598 -5.72 8.48 1.50
CA SER A 598 -6.95 8.18 0.75
C SER A 598 -6.65 7.48 -0.57
N ASP A 599 -5.58 7.87 -1.29
CA ASP A 599 -5.20 7.24 -2.56
C ASP A 599 -4.75 5.78 -2.43
N LEU A 600 -4.37 5.33 -1.23
CA LEU A 600 -3.99 3.94 -0.97
C LEU A 600 -5.15 2.94 -1.19
N HIS A 601 -6.41 3.40 -1.23
CA HIS A 601 -7.55 2.52 -1.56
C HIS A 601 -7.47 1.93 -2.98
N ARG A 602 -6.65 2.53 -3.86
CA ARG A 602 -6.40 2.07 -5.24
C ARG A 602 -5.33 0.97 -5.31
N VAL A 603 -4.77 0.59 -4.16
CA VAL A 603 -3.71 -0.42 -4.08
C VAL A 603 -4.28 -1.74 -3.64
N VAL A 604 -3.97 -2.78 -4.36
CA VAL A 604 -4.22 -4.17 -3.96
C VAL A 604 -2.91 -4.91 -3.77
N PHE A 605 -2.90 -5.87 -2.87
CA PHE A 605 -1.76 -6.75 -2.68
C PHE A 605 -2.04 -8.12 -3.30
N LYS A 606 -1.01 -8.74 -3.81
CA LYS A 606 -1.05 -10.09 -4.35
C LYS A 606 0.14 -10.87 -3.82
N ILE A 607 -0.10 -12.04 -3.26
CA ILE A 607 0.99 -12.89 -2.79
C ILE A 607 1.38 -13.84 -3.92
N THR A 608 2.67 -13.92 -4.20
CA THR A 608 3.23 -14.75 -5.27
C THR A 608 4.33 -15.66 -4.70
N GLN A 609 4.65 -16.72 -5.42
CA GLN A 609 5.80 -17.56 -5.08
C GLN A 609 7.06 -16.94 -5.64
N ALA A 610 8.10 -16.80 -4.82
CA ALA A 610 9.41 -16.35 -5.28
C ALA A 610 10.07 -17.37 -6.21
N LYS A 611 10.88 -16.91 -7.13
CA LYS A 611 11.65 -17.79 -8.05
C LYS A 611 12.75 -18.53 -7.32
N THR A 612 13.47 -17.83 -6.46
CA THR A 612 14.49 -18.36 -5.56
C THR A 612 14.27 -17.78 -4.15
N ASP A 613 14.98 -18.32 -3.16
CA ASP A 613 14.94 -17.78 -1.80
C ASP A 613 15.97 -16.65 -1.59
N ASP A 614 16.56 -16.13 -2.68
CA ASP A 614 17.48 -15.01 -2.61
C ASP A 614 16.76 -13.71 -2.19
N PRO A 615 17.39 -12.86 -1.36
CA PRO A 615 16.79 -11.58 -0.92
C PRO A 615 16.32 -10.65 -2.06
N CYS A 616 16.92 -10.75 -3.22
CA CYS A 616 16.53 -9.96 -4.40
C CYS A 616 15.18 -10.42 -4.98
N ASP A 617 14.93 -11.73 -5.01
CA ASP A 617 13.69 -12.33 -5.53
C ASP A 617 12.52 -12.22 -4.55
N LEU A 618 12.79 -11.91 -3.28
CA LEU A 618 11.79 -11.69 -2.24
C LEU A 618 11.29 -10.23 -2.18
N GLN A 619 11.89 -9.32 -2.96
CA GLN A 619 11.48 -7.91 -2.94
C GLN A 619 10.07 -7.72 -3.52
N PRO A 620 9.18 -6.99 -2.83
CA PRO A 620 7.88 -6.62 -3.40
C PRO A 620 8.03 -5.85 -4.71
N VAL A 621 7.15 -6.17 -5.66
CA VAL A 621 7.12 -5.56 -6.98
C VAL A 621 5.84 -4.77 -7.16
N VAL A 622 5.97 -3.50 -7.54
CA VAL A 622 4.82 -2.63 -7.84
C VAL A 622 4.57 -2.65 -9.34
N ILE A 623 3.35 -2.98 -9.72
CA ILE A 623 2.87 -2.95 -11.12
C ILE A 623 1.59 -2.14 -11.20
N GLY A 624 1.28 -1.60 -12.37
CA GLY A 624 0.05 -0.84 -12.60
C GLY A 624 0.28 0.59 -13.04
N ARG A 625 -0.65 1.46 -12.73
CA ARG A 625 -0.68 2.89 -13.09
C ARG A 625 -1.26 3.70 -11.94
N ARG A 626 -1.26 5.06 -12.08
CA ARG A 626 -1.74 6.00 -11.04
C ARG A 626 -3.18 5.78 -10.59
N ASP A 627 -4.02 5.19 -11.43
CA ASP A 627 -5.41 4.85 -11.12
C ASP A 627 -5.55 3.54 -10.33
N HIS A 628 -4.63 2.60 -10.53
CA HIS A 628 -4.66 1.30 -9.86
C HIS A 628 -3.28 0.65 -9.79
N TYR A 629 -2.85 0.26 -8.59
CA TYR A 629 -1.59 -0.43 -8.36
C TYR A 629 -1.81 -1.80 -7.75
N THR A 630 -1.01 -2.75 -8.19
CA THR A 630 -0.86 -4.05 -7.55
C THR A 630 0.55 -4.16 -6.97
N VAL A 631 0.66 -4.48 -5.69
CA VAL A 631 1.92 -4.80 -5.03
C VAL A 631 2.02 -6.31 -4.91
N GLU A 632 2.87 -6.93 -5.70
CA GLU A 632 3.17 -8.36 -5.61
C GLU A 632 4.20 -8.60 -4.53
N VAL A 633 3.87 -9.47 -3.56
CA VAL A 633 4.73 -9.84 -2.45
C VAL A 633 5.16 -11.28 -2.64
N PRO A 634 6.39 -11.52 -3.15
CA PRO A 634 6.90 -12.86 -3.34
C PRO A 634 7.31 -13.48 -2.00
N LEU A 635 6.87 -14.71 -1.74
CA LEU A 635 7.23 -15.48 -0.57
C LEU A 635 8.13 -16.67 -0.94
N PRO A 636 9.02 -17.11 -0.02
CA PRO A 636 9.75 -18.36 -0.16
C PRO A 636 8.82 -19.52 -0.46
N ARG A 637 9.28 -20.48 -1.26
CA ARG A 637 8.46 -21.62 -1.73
C ARG A 637 7.75 -22.35 -0.59
N LEU A 638 8.46 -22.64 0.48
CA LEU A 638 7.89 -23.37 1.64
C LEU A 638 6.79 -22.55 2.32
N ALA A 639 7.02 -21.27 2.54
CA ALA A 639 6.06 -20.35 3.14
C ALA A 639 4.81 -20.17 2.25
N PHE A 640 4.99 -20.04 0.94
CA PHE A 640 3.88 -19.92 -0.01
C PHE A 640 2.99 -21.18 -0.03
N GLN A 641 3.56 -22.37 0.12
CA GLN A 641 2.81 -23.63 0.12
C GLN A 641 1.85 -23.78 1.31
N THR A 642 2.14 -23.13 2.45
CA THR A 642 1.29 -23.18 3.66
C THR A 642 0.03 -22.31 3.57
N LEU A 643 -0.04 -21.41 2.58
CA LEU A 643 -1.14 -20.47 2.42
C LEU A 643 -2.44 -21.15 1.97
N PRO A 644 -3.62 -20.54 2.25
CA PRO A 644 -4.90 -20.95 1.68
C PRO A 644 -4.90 -20.96 0.15
N HIS A 645 -5.72 -21.83 -0.44
CA HIS A 645 -5.79 -22.03 -1.89
C HIS A 645 -6.13 -20.73 -2.64
N GLU A 646 -7.08 -19.96 -2.10
CA GLU A 646 -7.56 -18.70 -2.68
C GLU A 646 -6.44 -17.66 -2.81
N ILE A 647 -5.55 -17.60 -1.82
CA ILE A 647 -4.38 -16.70 -1.86
C ILE A 647 -3.37 -17.21 -2.89
N LYS A 648 -3.15 -18.53 -2.96
CA LYS A 648 -2.22 -19.14 -3.93
C LYS A 648 -2.66 -18.96 -5.37
N GLU A 649 -3.96 -18.91 -5.64
CA GLU A 649 -4.52 -18.60 -6.96
C GLU A 649 -4.35 -17.12 -7.38
N GLY A 650 -3.73 -16.31 -6.54
CA GLY A 650 -3.42 -14.92 -6.85
C GLY A 650 -4.58 -13.96 -6.64
N LYS A 651 -5.46 -14.26 -5.68
CA LYS A 651 -6.53 -13.34 -5.27
C LYS A 651 -5.95 -11.98 -4.88
N ALA A 652 -6.58 -10.91 -5.38
CA ALA A 652 -6.27 -9.55 -4.97
C ALA A 652 -6.73 -9.32 -3.52
N LEU A 653 -5.81 -8.87 -2.66
CA LEU A 653 -6.03 -8.61 -1.25
C LEU A 653 -6.23 -7.11 -1.06
N GLN A 654 -7.41 -6.74 -0.57
CA GLN A 654 -7.77 -5.34 -0.34
C GLN A 654 -7.16 -4.79 0.95
N VAL A 655 -6.81 -3.51 0.94
CA VAL A 655 -6.41 -2.76 2.14
C VAL A 655 -7.35 -1.58 2.31
N TYR A 656 -7.78 -1.37 3.54
CA TYR A 656 -8.67 -0.28 3.95
C TYR A 656 -7.86 0.74 4.77
N PRO A 657 -7.32 1.78 4.12
CA PRO A 657 -6.59 2.81 4.82
C PRO A 657 -7.56 3.74 5.56
N VAL A 658 -7.28 3.98 6.82
CA VAL A 658 -8.02 4.95 7.66
C VAL A 658 -7.04 5.89 8.35
N LEU A 659 -7.41 7.16 8.46
CA LEU A 659 -6.60 8.21 9.06
C LEU A 659 -7.35 8.87 10.22
N PHE A 660 -6.78 8.80 11.42
CA PHE A 660 -7.27 9.55 12.57
C PHE A 660 -6.24 10.60 12.98
N ASN A 661 -6.69 11.83 13.17
CA ASN A 661 -5.83 12.95 13.53
C ASN A 661 -6.27 13.60 14.85
N VAL A 662 -5.31 13.79 15.75
CA VAL A 662 -5.46 14.66 16.93
C VAL A 662 -4.16 15.44 17.11
N GLY A 663 -4.20 16.75 16.94
CA GLY A 663 -3.07 17.61 17.21
C GLY A 663 -2.79 17.70 18.72
N ILE A 664 -1.56 17.46 19.13
CA ILE A 664 -1.19 17.40 20.56
C ILE A 664 -0.19 18.48 21.00
N ASN A 665 0.37 19.26 20.07
CA ASN A 665 1.36 20.30 20.39
C ASN A 665 0.72 21.63 20.84
N GLU A 666 1.54 22.60 21.19
CA GLU A 666 1.10 23.96 21.58
C GLU A 666 0.38 24.66 20.43
N GLN A 667 0.80 24.46 19.19
CA GLN A 667 0.15 25.03 18.01
C GLN A 667 -1.31 24.58 17.91
N GLN A 668 -1.64 23.34 18.28
CA GLN A 668 -3.04 22.90 18.36
C GLN A 668 -3.85 23.67 19.39
N THR A 669 -3.23 24.10 20.50
CA THR A 669 -3.92 24.95 21.49
C THR A 669 -4.33 26.30 20.87
N ILE A 670 -3.49 26.84 19.98
CA ILE A 670 -3.80 28.07 19.25
C ILE A 670 -4.91 27.81 18.23
N ALA A 671 -4.82 26.71 17.48
CA ALA A 671 -5.86 26.31 16.53
C ALA A 671 -7.24 26.11 17.19
N ASP A 672 -7.27 25.45 18.35
CA ASP A 672 -8.51 25.20 19.10
C ASP A 672 -9.18 26.47 19.63
N ARG A 673 -8.41 27.53 19.86
CA ARG A 673 -8.92 28.80 20.42
C ARG A 673 -9.24 29.83 19.33
N PHE A 674 -8.41 29.90 18.30
CA PHE A 674 -8.41 31.00 17.32
C PHE A 674 -8.40 30.51 15.87
N GLY A 675 -8.28 29.22 15.62
CA GLY A 675 -8.17 28.64 14.28
C GLY A 675 -9.38 27.80 13.90
N ASP A 676 -9.20 27.02 12.82
CA ASP A 676 -10.20 26.12 12.27
C ASP A 676 -9.74 24.66 12.47
N ILE A 677 -10.58 23.87 13.14
CA ILE A 677 -10.37 22.44 13.37
C ILE A 677 -11.26 21.55 12.49
N SER A 678 -12.04 22.17 11.58
CA SER A 678 -12.99 21.46 10.71
C SER A 678 -12.33 20.38 9.84
N LEU A 679 -11.06 20.59 9.43
CA LEU A 679 -10.29 19.59 8.70
C LEU A 679 -10.10 18.31 9.52
N GLN A 680 -9.68 18.45 10.78
CA GLN A 680 -9.50 17.30 11.70
C GLN A 680 -10.82 16.56 11.94
N GLU A 681 -11.91 17.33 12.19
CA GLU A 681 -13.23 16.76 12.41
C GLU A 681 -13.72 15.96 11.19
N ARG A 682 -13.59 16.53 10.00
CA ARG A 682 -13.97 15.88 8.73
C ARG A 682 -13.16 14.62 8.47
N ILE A 683 -11.84 14.65 8.69
CA ILE A 683 -10.96 13.50 8.53
C ILE A 683 -11.41 12.37 9.48
N ASN A 684 -11.58 12.66 10.75
CA ASN A 684 -11.95 11.66 11.76
C ASN A 684 -13.34 11.06 11.47
N GLN A 685 -14.32 11.88 11.09
CA GLN A 685 -15.66 11.42 10.75
C GLN A 685 -15.66 10.48 9.53
N ARG A 686 -15.05 10.90 8.44
CA ARG A 686 -14.96 10.09 7.20
C ARG A 686 -14.26 8.74 7.46
N ASN A 687 -13.17 8.76 8.20
CA ASN A 687 -12.40 7.54 8.45
C ASN A 687 -13.06 6.62 9.48
N PHE A 688 -13.86 7.17 10.39
CA PHE A 688 -14.74 6.37 11.24
C PHE A 688 -15.78 5.62 10.40
N GLU A 689 -16.41 6.26 9.44
CA GLU A 689 -17.39 5.63 8.54
C GLU A 689 -16.78 4.48 7.72
N ILE A 690 -15.54 4.65 7.23
CA ILE A 690 -14.80 3.57 6.54
C ILE A 690 -14.54 2.40 7.48
N LEU A 691 -14.09 2.66 8.72
CA LEU A 691 -13.78 1.64 9.71
C LEU A 691 -15.05 0.88 10.15
N ASP A 692 -16.15 1.57 10.34
CA ASP A 692 -17.45 0.99 10.68
C ASP A 692 -18.00 0.12 9.53
N SER A 693 -17.86 0.57 8.29
CA SER A 693 -18.22 -0.20 7.09
C SER A 693 -17.38 -1.48 6.97
N TYR A 694 -16.07 -1.38 7.22
CA TYR A 694 -15.19 -2.56 7.24
C TYR A 694 -15.61 -3.55 8.33
N TYR A 695 -15.88 -3.07 9.54
CA TYR A 695 -16.36 -3.93 10.64
C TYR A 695 -17.67 -4.65 10.28
N LYS A 696 -18.61 -3.96 9.64
CA LYS A 696 -19.86 -4.56 9.17
C LYS A 696 -19.62 -5.65 8.13
N SER A 697 -18.63 -5.49 7.25
CA SER A 697 -18.28 -6.51 6.26
C SER A 697 -17.67 -7.77 6.89
N LEU A 698 -16.99 -7.66 8.02
CA LEU A 698 -16.49 -8.80 8.80
C LEU A 698 -17.62 -9.59 9.48
N SER A 699 -18.72 -8.93 9.86
CA SER A 699 -19.81 -9.52 10.65
C SER A 699 -20.68 -10.50 9.86
N LEU A 700 -20.61 -10.48 8.51
CA LEU A 700 -21.57 -11.17 7.67
C LEU A 700 -21.50 -12.70 7.62
N PRO A 701 -20.37 -13.41 7.66
CA PRO A 701 -20.55 -14.87 7.59
C PRO A 701 -19.88 -15.78 8.61
N CYS A 702 -18.92 -15.42 9.41
CA CYS A 702 -18.20 -16.43 10.20
C CYS A 702 -17.26 -15.95 11.32
N PHE A 703 -17.18 -14.67 11.61
CA PHE A 703 -16.37 -14.21 12.74
C PHE A 703 -17.29 -14.04 13.95
N GLN A 704 -16.99 -14.75 15.05
CA GLN A 704 -17.60 -14.43 16.34
C GLN A 704 -17.17 -12.98 16.68
N THR A 705 -18.05 -12.03 16.36
CA THR A 705 -17.86 -10.63 16.72
C THR A 705 -17.87 -10.53 18.23
N GLN A 706 -16.73 -10.19 18.80
CA GLN A 706 -16.63 -9.89 20.21
C GLN A 706 -17.54 -8.68 20.50
N THR A 707 -18.48 -8.83 21.43
CA THR A 707 -19.37 -7.75 21.90
C THR A 707 -18.59 -6.48 22.23
N ASP A 708 -17.45 -6.63 22.86
CA ASP A 708 -16.51 -5.54 23.19
C ASP A 708 -16.06 -4.70 22.00
N LEU A 709 -15.91 -5.28 20.79
CA LEU A 709 -15.46 -4.53 19.60
C LEU A 709 -16.57 -3.59 19.10
N LYS A 710 -17.82 -4.01 19.16
CA LYS A 710 -18.98 -3.18 18.83
C LYS A 710 -19.10 -1.99 19.79
N ASP A 711 -18.88 -2.23 21.06
CA ASP A 711 -18.93 -1.17 22.09
C ASP A 711 -17.79 -0.16 21.92
N LEU A 712 -16.58 -0.63 21.58
CA LEU A 712 -15.44 0.24 21.27
C LEU A 712 -15.72 1.09 20.02
N LEU A 713 -16.31 0.54 18.96
CA LEU A 713 -16.71 1.30 17.78
C LEU A 713 -17.79 2.34 18.10
N GLY A 714 -18.80 1.96 18.91
CA GLY A 714 -19.81 2.90 19.36
C GLY A 714 -19.21 4.06 20.16
N THR A 715 -18.27 3.75 21.05
CA THR A 715 -17.54 4.77 21.84
C THR A 715 -16.67 5.65 20.96
N LEU A 716 -15.97 5.09 19.96
CA LEU A 716 -15.19 5.86 18.99
C LEU A 716 -16.10 6.83 18.21
N GLY A 717 -17.24 6.35 17.70
CA GLY A 717 -18.21 7.19 17.00
C GLY A 717 -18.72 8.35 17.85
N GLN A 718 -19.05 8.09 19.12
CA GLN A 718 -19.45 9.16 20.06
C GLN A 718 -18.33 10.18 20.26
N ASN A 719 -17.07 9.74 20.43
CA ASN A 719 -15.93 10.63 20.61
C ASN A 719 -15.64 11.49 19.37
N VAL A 720 -15.85 10.94 18.16
CA VAL A 720 -15.70 11.68 16.91
C VAL A 720 -16.78 12.77 16.78
N VAL A 721 -18.02 12.46 17.12
CA VAL A 721 -19.16 13.40 17.00
C VAL A 721 -19.13 14.50 18.08
N THR A 722 -18.63 14.20 19.30
CA THR A 722 -18.66 15.14 20.43
C THR A 722 -17.74 16.34 20.28
N LYS A 723 -16.85 16.35 19.30
CA LYS A 723 -15.94 17.48 18.95
C LYS A 723 -15.14 18.02 20.17
N LYS A 724 -14.77 17.14 21.09
CA LYS A 724 -13.95 17.49 22.23
C LYS A 724 -12.54 17.88 21.77
N ARG A 725 -12.06 19.03 22.25
CA ARG A 725 -10.71 19.52 21.93
C ARG A 725 -9.64 18.56 22.45
N LYS A 726 -8.58 18.33 21.65
CA LYS A 726 -7.47 17.42 21.98
C LYS A 726 -7.93 16.07 22.52
N ASN A 727 -8.93 15.49 21.88
CA ASN A 727 -9.49 14.21 22.31
C ASN A 727 -8.61 13.04 21.90
N VAL A 728 -7.57 12.75 22.67
CA VAL A 728 -6.64 11.63 22.45
C VAL A 728 -7.30 10.26 22.56
N GLU A 729 -8.50 10.15 23.14
CA GLU A 729 -9.26 8.91 23.23
C GLU A 729 -9.59 8.38 21.83
N ILE A 730 -9.79 9.26 20.83
CA ILE A 730 -10.00 8.88 19.43
C ILE A 730 -8.82 8.01 18.92
N LEU A 731 -7.59 8.43 19.19
CA LEU A 731 -6.39 7.70 18.75
C LEU A 731 -6.26 6.35 19.46
N TRP A 732 -6.51 6.32 20.76
CA TRP A 732 -6.44 5.10 21.57
C TRP A 732 -7.50 4.08 21.18
N LEU A 733 -8.74 4.53 21.01
CA LEU A 733 -9.83 3.67 20.57
C LEU A 733 -9.58 3.13 19.16
N ALA A 734 -9.21 4.00 18.21
CA ALA A 734 -8.88 3.59 16.86
C ALA A 734 -7.72 2.58 16.82
N GLY A 735 -6.66 2.81 17.60
CA GLY A 735 -5.53 1.90 17.74
C GLY A 735 -5.92 0.55 18.33
N THR A 736 -6.73 0.54 19.37
CA THR A 736 -7.22 -0.69 20.01
C THR A 736 -8.12 -1.49 19.06
N ILE A 737 -9.04 -0.82 18.36
CA ILE A 737 -9.90 -1.44 17.36
C ILE A 737 -9.05 -2.04 16.24
N CYS A 738 -8.06 -1.30 15.73
CA CYS A 738 -7.17 -1.78 14.68
C CYS A 738 -6.42 -3.06 15.10
N ARG A 739 -5.85 -3.10 16.32
CA ARG A 739 -5.18 -4.31 16.83
C ARG A 739 -6.12 -5.50 16.92
N ARG A 740 -7.34 -5.32 17.45
CA ARG A 740 -8.35 -6.37 17.55
C ARG A 740 -8.85 -6.86 16.18
N LEU A 741 -8.78 -6.02 15.17
CA LEU A 741 -9.08 -6.35 13.77
C LEU A 741 -7.86 -6.91 13.02
N ASN A 742 -6.79 -7.27 13.70
CA ASN A 742 -5.53 -7.74 13.09
C ASN A 742 -4.94 -6.76 12.06
N GLY A 743 -5.24 -5.47 12.20
CA GLY A 743 -4.82 -4.43 11.28
C GLY A 743 -3.35 -4.03 11.42
N ILE A 744 -2.92 -3.14 10.54
CA ILE A 744 -1.58 -2.53 10.55
C ILE A 744 -1.67 -1.16 11.23
N ARG A 745 -0.78 -0.90 12.17
CA ARG A 745 -0.69 0.37 12.92
C ARG A 745 0.43 1.25 12.39
N PHE A 746 0.11 2.51 12.11
CA PHE A 746 1.08 3.55 11.77
C PHE A 746 0.91 4.74 12.72
N THR A 747 2.00 5.25 13.26
CA THR A 747 2.00 6.49 14.04
C THR A 747 2.89 7.53 13.37
N SER A 748 2.36 8.72 13.18
CA SER A 748 2.96 9.77 12.37
C SER A 748 2.94 11.14 13.05
N CYS A 749 4.01 11.88 12.89
CA CYS A 749 4.06 13.32 13.12
C CYS A 749 4.93 13.95 12.02
N LYS A 750 5.28 15.24 12.12
CA LYS A 750 6.09 15.94 11.10
C LYS A 750 7.35 15.15 10.67
N SER A 751 8.05 14.51 11.61
CA SER A 751 9.35 13.87 11.38
C SER A 751 9.52 12.48 12.00
N ALA A 752 8.45 11.88 12.52
CA ALA A 752 8.48 10.60 13.24
C ALA A 752 9.53 10.55 14.37
N LYS A 753 9.65 11.62 15.14
CA LYS A 753 10.58 11.72 16.26
C LYS A 753 9.83 11.92 17.58
N ASP A 754 9.93 13.09 18.19
CA ASP A 754 9.51 13.34 19.56
C ASP A 754 8.05 12.99 19.84
N ARG A 755 7.09 13.55 19.10
CA ARG A 755 5.65 13.28 19.30
C ARG A 755 5.31 11.80 19.05
N THR A 756 5.88 11.23 18.00
CA THR A 756 5.67 9.81 17.66
C THR A 756 6.22 8.90 18.76
N SER A 757 7.44 9.15 19.22
CA SER A 757 8.05 8.40 20.33
C SER A 757 7.22 8.53 21.61
N MET A 758 6.72 9.72 21.93
CA MET A 758 5.87 9.95 23.09
C MET A 758 4.54 9.18 23.01
N SER A 759 3.91 9.15 21.83
CA SER A 759 2.64 8.43 21.61
C SER A 759 2.85 6.91 21.71
N VAL A 760 3.84 6.38 21.01
CA VAL A 760 4.14 4.94 20.97
C VAL A 760 4.51 4.42 22.36
N THR A 761 5.40 5.08 23.09
CA THR A 761 5.81 4.64 24.43
C THR A 761 4.66 4.70 25.44
N LEU A 762 3.77 5.70 25.34
CA LEU A 762 2.58 5.78 26.17
C LEU A 762 1.61 4.63 25.87
N GLU A 763 1.38 4.31 24.60
CA GLU A 763 0.56 3.17 24.18
C GLU A 763 1.16 1.84 24.68
N GLN A 764 2.45 1.65 24.54
CA GLN A 764 3.15 0.46 25.04
C GLN A 764 2.97 0.29 26.55
N CYS A 765 3.17 1.34 27.32
CA CYS A 765 2.95 1.30 28.77
C CYS A 765 1.48 1.05 29.15
N ALA A 766 0.53 1.59 28.36
CA ALA A 766 -0.89 1.30 28.57
C ALA A 766 -1.21 -0.19 28.31
N LEU A 767 -0.65 -0.78 27.25
CA LEU A 767 -0.78 -2.21 26.96
C LEU A 767 -0.19 -3.08 28.08
N LEU A 768 0.99 -2.71 28.61
CA LEU A 768 1.58 -3.41 29.74
C LEU A 768 0.67 -3.36 30.99
N ARG A 769 -0.01 -2.23 31.25
CA ARG A 769 -0.95 -2.08 32.33
C ARG A 769 -2.23 -2.89 32.13
N ASP A 770 -2.83 -2.78 30.95
CA ASP A 770 -4.20 -3.26 30.69
C ASP A 770 -4.21 -4.76 30.34
N GLU A 771 -3.21 -5.25 29.62
CA GLU A 771 -3.14 -6.64 29.16
C GLU A 771 -2.18 -7.51 29.97
N HIS A 772 -1.15 -6.91 30.58
CA HIS A 772 -0.08 -7.63 31.30
C HIS A 772 0.01 -7.30 32.78
N GLN A 773 -0.98 -6.59 33.33
CA GLN A 773 -1.07 -6.29 34.74
C GLN A 773 0.18 -5.59 35.32
N LEU A 774 0.75 -4.64 34.58
CA LEU A 774 1.85 -3.82 35.10
C LEU A 774 1.42 -3.16 36.42
N ASN A 775 2.26 -3.30 37.44
CA ASN A 775 1.98 -2.65 38.72
C ASN A 775 1.88 -1.12 38.56
N LYS A 776 0.89 -0.51 39.19
CA LYS A 776 0.60 0.93 39.06
C LYS A 776 1.80 1.80 39.42
N ASP A 777 2.56 1.42 40.43
CA ASP A 777 3.75 2.15 40.87
C ASP A 777 4.90 2.13 39.85
N TYR A 778 4.88 1.16 38.94
CA TYR A 778 5.86 1.05 37.85
C TYR A 778 5.47 1.75 36.56
N PHE A 779 4.23 2.23 36.43
CA PHE A 779 3.76 2.82 35.15
C PHE A 779 4.61 4.02 34.72
N ILE A 780 4.80 4.98 35.61
CA ILE A 780 5.60 6.18 35.31
C ILE A 780 7.07 5.81 35.07
N ARG A 781 7.62 4.89 35.87
CA ARG A 781 8.99 4.40 35.69
C ARG A 781 9.19 3.67 34.36
N ALA A 782 8.23 2.83 33.97
CA ALA A 782 8.25 2.17 32.67
C ALA A 782 8.24 3.19 31.54
N LEU A 783 7.36 4.22 31.63
CA LEU A 783 7.28 5.29 30.63
C LEU A 783 8.60 6.06 30.52
N ASP A 784 9.22 6.43 31.65
CA ASP A 784 10.50 7.12 31.68
C ASP A 784 11.64 6.27 31.13
N CYS A 785 11.67 4.98 31.46
CA CYS A 785 12.68 4.04 30.94
C CYS A 785 12.56 3.84 29.42
N MET A 786 11.34 3.72 28.90
CA MET A 786 11.11 3.49 27.46
C MET A 786 11.34 4.76 26.62
N ARG A 787 11.23 5.96 27.23
CA ARG A 787 11.48 7.24 26.57
C ARG A 787 12.98 7.62 26.53
N ARG A 788 13.80 7.07 27.40
CA ARG A 788 15.26 7.27 27.43
C ARG A 788 15.96 6.38 26.40
#